data_244b810ab45e119d1fa3a224940570d4
#
_entry.id   244b810ab45e119d1fa3a224940570d4
#
_cell.length_a   1.000
_cell.length_b   1.000
_cell.length_c   1.000
_cell.angle_alpha   90.00
_cell.angle_beta   90.00
_cell.angle_gamma   90.00
#
_symmetry.space_group_name_H-M   'P 1'
#
loop_
_entity.id
_entity.type
_entity.pdbx_description
1 polymer ?
#
loop_
_entity_poly.entity_id
_entity_poly.type
_entity_poly.pdbx_seq_one_letter_code
_entity_poly.pdbx_strand_id
1 'polypeptide(L)'
;MFVMDGATLTVKTSTTFSGNSTQAGTGGTPVAAKGQDLYINGATQVVTFQINSGSATFGGSTQTTQGNIAGEGGIAKTGAGTLTFTGTNTYSGATTVNAGTLLVNGTLTNSATTINNGGTFGGTGTVNNVTVASGGTFAPGSGIAGTTMAVQGSLAFASGAIYLVQVDPSTASRANATSATLGGATVNASFAAGSYAVKQYVILQTTGGVSGTFGSVVNTNLPSGFSTSLSYDANNVYLNLGLGFTPPSGPLTTNQANVGNALTNYFNRNGSIPLVFGTLTPAGLNQISGQAATSTQQTTFNAMTQFMGALTDTFGAGRGDGAAGPGPTAFADETDQANAYATNGRGRNGAERDAYAMLTKAPAADAARRWSVWAAGFGGSQTTDGNAALGSNTTTSTLYGTAVGFDYRLSPSTVAGFALAGGGTSFSVANALGSGRSDLFQAGGFVRHTLGPAYITAALAYGWQDVTTNRTVTVAGIDQLRAQFKASSWSGRLEGGYRVLWPAIGIGLTPYAAGQFTTFDLPAYAEQAVAGANTFALAYGSRSVTAPRTELGLRTDKAFAMPDGVLTLRGRFAWAHDYTTGRTLTPTFQTLPGASFVANGAQQAADRALVSATAEMKWMNNWSAALTFDGEFANISRSYGGKGVVRYSW
;
A
#
# COMPACT_ATOMS: atom_id res chain seq x y z
N MET A 1 -2.95 67.56 9.15
CA MET A 1 -1.59 68.15 8.90
C MET A 1 -1.54 68.71 7.49
N PHE A 2 -1.00 69.88 7.28
CA PHE A 2 -0.86 70.49 5.96
C PHE A 2 0.62 70.70 5.62
N VAL A 3 1.07 70.22 4.46
CA VAL A 3 2.43 70.35 3.98
C VAL A 3 2.42 71.24 2.73
N MET A 4 3.06 72.37 2.81
CA MET A 4 3.17 73.33 1.70
C MET A 4 4.29 72.97 0.74
N ASP A 5 4.19 73.42 -0.48
CA ASP A 5 5.25 73.29 -1.48
C ASP A 5 6.59 73.83 -0.94
N GLY A 6 7.65 73.08 -1.15
CA GLY A 6 8.98 73.38 -0.59
C GLY A 6 9.22 73.02 0.88
N ALA A 7 8.22 72.57 1.63
CA ALA A 7 8.38 72.12 3.01
C ALA A 7 8.69 70.62 3.06
N THR A 8 9.52 70.19 4.02
CA THR A 8 9.85 68.76 4.26
C THR A 8 9.09 68.26 5.49
N LEU A 9 8.34 67.18 5.33
CA LEU A 9 7.75 66.45 6.43
C LEU A 9 8.33 65.04 6.49
N THR A 10 8.94 64.70 7.61
CA THR A 10 9.45 63.32 7.87
C THR A 10 8.77 62.77 9.12
N VAL A 11 8.05 61.64 8.99
CA VAL A 11 7.48 60.90 10.10
C VAL A 11 8.42 59.76 10.46
N LYS A 12 8.98 59.77 11.70
CA LYS A 12 10.10 58.86 12.08
C LYS A 12 9.76 57.76 13.07
N THR A 13 8.53 57.70 13.59
CA THR A 13 8.19 56.73 14.67
C THR A 13 6.86 56.08 14.40
N SER A 14 6.57 55.01 15.18
CA SER A 14 5.25 54.39 15.21
C SER A 14 4.20 55.41 15.65
N THR A 15 3.37 55.82 14.74
CA THR A 15 2.36 56.86 14.99
C THR A 15 1.05 56.41 14.32
N THR A 16 -0.06 56.57 15.03
CA THR A 16 -1.40 56.33 14.50
C THR A 16 -2.11 57.68 14.31
N PHE A 17 -2.60 57.89 13.12
CA PHE A 17 -3.47 59.02 12.79
C PHE A 17 -4.86 58.44 12.50
N SER A 18 -5.81 58.73 13.39
CA SER A 18 -7.18 58.23 13.24
C SER A 18 -8.20 59.18 13.90
N GLY A 19 -9.41 59.16 13.44
CA GLY A 19 -10.52 59.95 14.01
C GLY A 19 -10.41 61.45 13.78
N ASN A 20 -9.49 61.92 12.92
CA ASN A 20 -9.37 63.34 12.58
C ASN A 20 -10.56 63.75 11.70
N SER A 21 -10.98 65.03 11.80
CA SER A 21 -12.00 65.62 10.95
C SER A 21 -11.53 66.91 10.34
N THR A 22 -11.96 67.21 9.13
CA THR A 22 -11.78 68.48 8.48
C THR A 22 -13.14 69.16 8.23
N GLN A 23 -13.19 70.46 8.44
CA GLN A 23 -14.40 71.25 8.18
C GLN A 23 -14.16 72.25 7.05
N ALA A 24 -15.10 72.35 6.12
CA ALA A 24 -15.05 73.37 5.06
C ALA A 24 -15.16 74.76 5.68
N GLY A 25 -14.39 75.73 5.15
CA GLY A 25 -14.48 77.10 5.56
C GLY A 25 -15.87 77.72 5.22
N THR A 26 -16.36 78.62 6.11
CA THR A 26 -17.67 79.26 5.98
C THR A 26 -17.64 80.61 5.29
N GLY A 27 -16.50 81.03 4.76
CA GLY A 27 -16.29 82.33 4.07
C GLY A 27 -15.97 82.10 2.58
N GLY A 28 -16.78 82.65 1.68
CA GLY A 28 -16.58 82.57 0.22
C GLY A 28 -17.22 81.31 -0.39
N THR A 29 -16.91 81.00 -1.66
CA THR A 29 -17.31 79.75 -2.27
C THR A 29 -16.86 78.56 -1.45
N PRO A 30 -17.77 77.69 -1.03
CA PRO A 30 -17.39 76.53 -0.20
C PRO A 30 -16.37 75.60 -0.90
N VAL A 31 -15.16 75.62 -0.47
CA VAL A 31 -14.15 74.64 -0.93
C VAL A 31 -14.28 73.40 -0.03
N ALA A 32 -14.49 72.25 -0.65
CA ALA A 32 -14.52 71.00 0.10
C ALA A 32 -13.21 70.75 0.88
N ALA A 33 -13.34 70.47 2.19
CA ALA A 33 -12.18 70.13 3.00
C ALA A 33 -11.58 68.79 2.52
N LYS A 34 -10.25 68.74 2.42
CA LYS A 34 -9.54 67.54 1.92
C LYS A 34 -8.40 67.18 2.88
N GLY A 35 -8.01 65.90 2.93
CA GLY A 35 -6.85 65.41 3.68
C GLY A 35 -7.05 65.47 5.19
N GLN A 36 -7.93 64.68 5.75
CA GLN A 36 -8.23 64.68 7.20
C GLN A 36 -6.98 64.46 8.07
N ASP A 37 -6.09 63.56 7.68
CA ASP A 37 -4.85 63.27 8.39
C ASP A 37 -3.70 64.11 7.80
N LEU A 38 -3.62 64.14 6.46
CA LEU A 38 -2.54 64.83 5.74
C LEU A 38 -3.01 65.44 4.44
N TYR A 39 -2.65 66.70 4.19
CA TYR A 39 -2.80 67.37 2.90
C TYR A 39 -1.44 67.77 2.37
N ILE A 40 -1.09 67.35 1.14
CA ILE A 40 0.21 67.61 0.49
C ILE A 40 -0.01 68.59 -0.66
N ASN A 41 0.39 69.85 -0.48
CA ASN A 41 0.23 70.91 -1.48
C ASN A 41 1.46 71.00 -2.39
N GLY A 42 1.24 71.02 -3.70
CA GLY A 42 2.27 71.07 -4.72
C GLY A 42 2.66 69.74 -5.32
N ALA A 43 2.64 69.65 -6.65
CA ALA A 43 2.86 68.40 -7.40
C ALA A 43 4.30 67.86 -7.27
N THR A 44 5.27 68.69 -6.92
CA THR A 44 6.67 68.28 -6.70
C THR A 44 6.97 67.91 -5.26
N GLN A 45 6.01 68.12 -4.35
CA GLN A 45 6.15 67.88 -2.94
C GLN A 45 6.12 66.37 -2.63
N VAL A 46 7.08 65.87 -1.85
CA VAL A 46 7.12 64.47 -1.38
C VAL A 46 7.22 64.42 0.14
N VAL A 47 6.25 63.76 0.76
CA VAL A 47 6.27 63.48 2.19
C VAL A 47 6.97 62.11 2.45
N THR A 48 7.99 62.13 3.28
CA THR A 48 8.77 60.91 3.62
C THR A 48 8.28 60.32 4.92
N PHE A 49 7.85 59.07 4.87
CA PHE A 49 7.55 58.22 6.03
C PHE A 49 8.76 57.33 6.33
N GLN A 50 9.60 57.74 7.29
CA GLN A 50 10.76 56.97 7.73
C GLN A 50 10.40 56.15 8.96
N ILE A 51 9.87 54.95 8.76
CA ILE A 51 9.51 54.00 9.83
C ILE A 51 10.67 53.01 9.98
N ASN A 52 11.54 53.22 10.95
CA ASN A 52 12.75 52.40 11.10
C ASN A 52 12.43 51.04 11.79
N SER A 53 11.42 51.00 12.65
CA SER A 53 10.96 49.78 13.33
C SER A 53 9.51 49.96 13.75
N GLY A 54 8.81 48.80 14.02
CA GLY A 54 7.39 48.81 14.39
C GLY A 54 6.48 49.23 13.23
N SER A 55 5.31 49.79 13.55
CA SER A 55 4.30 50.16 12.57
C SER A 55 3.72 51.55 12.80
N ALA A 56 3.33 52.23 11.72
CA ALA A 56 2.50 53.43 11.74
C ALA A 56 1.23 53.21 10.89
N THR A 57 0.12 53.77 11.31
CA THR A 57 -1.15 53.65 10.60
C THR A 57 -1.78 55.02 10.33
N PHE A 58 -2.21 55.23 9.10
CA PHE A 58 -2.97 56.40 8.65
C PHE A 58 -4.34 55.99 8.14
N GLY A 59 -5.39 56.67 8.62
CA GLY A 59 -6.77 56.39 8.26
C GLY A 59 -7.64 56.04 9.46
N GLY A 60 -8.82 55.53 9.21
CA GLY A 60 -9.82 55.21 10.25
C GLY A 60 -10.90 56.27 10.44
N SER A 61 -10.94 57.26 9.56
CA SER A 61 -12.05 58.24 9.46
C SER A 61 -13.25 57.63 8.73
N THR A 62 -14.46 58.00 9.17
CA THR A 62 -15.73 57.57 8.58
C THR A 62 -16.12 58.37 7.32
N GLN A 63 -15.34 59.38 6.94
CA GLN A 63 -15.68 60.23 5.77
C GLN A 63 -14.99 59.74 4.49
N THR A 64 -15.75 59.26 3.54
CA THR A 64 -15.28 58.62 2.31
C THR A 64 -14.95 59.60 1.18
N THR A 65 -15.41 60.87 1.22
CA THR A 65 -15.34 61.78 0.10
C THR A 65 -14.18 62.77 0.10
N GLN A 66 -13.52 62.98 1.26
CA GLN A 66 -12.48 64.02 1.41
C GLN A 66 -11.05 63.45 1.50
N GLY A 67 -10.88 62.12 1.61
CA GLY A 67 -9.63 61.42 1.71
C GLY A 67 -8.88 61.62 3.03
N ASN A 68 -8.28 60.56 3.55
CA ASN A 68 -7.41 60.65 4.72
C ASN A 68 -6.11 61.38 4.35
N ILE A 69 -5.49 61.01 3.25
CA ILE A 69 -4.36 61.71 2.66
C ILE A 69 -4.81 62.26 1.30
N ALA A 70 -4.66 63.56 1.09
CA ALA A 70 -5.08 64.23 -0.12
C ALA A 70 -4.02 65.24 -0.59
N GLY A 71 -4.19 65.82 -1.79
CA GLY A 71 -3.32 66.83 -2.41
C GLY A 71 -2.68 66.33 -3.69
N GLU A 72 -1.74 67.15 -4.21
CA GLU A 72 -1.06 66.89 -5.48
C GLU A 72 0.31 66.23 -5.29
N GLY A 73 0.88 66.32 -4.09
CA GLY A 73 2.20 65.78 -3.78
C GLY A 73 2.22 64.27 -3.58
N GLY A 74 3.42 63.69 -3.56
CA GLY A 74 3.67 62.26 -3.46
C GLY A 74 4.09 61.79 -2.09
N ILE A 75 4.33 60.49 -1.94
CA ILE A 75 4.76 59.83 -0.71
C ILE A 75 5.97 58.91 -0.97
N ALA A 76 6.96 59.00 -0.07
CA ALA A 76 8.08 58.06 -0.02
C ALA A 76 8.08 57.28 1.30
N LYS A 77 7.99 55.95 1.25
CA LYS A 77 8.16 55.05 2.40
C LYS A 77 9.63 54.59 2.49
N THR A 78 10.27 54.90 3.62
CA THR A 78 11.65 54.48 3.94
C THR A 78 11.73 53.83 5.33
N GLY A 79 12.91 53.26 5.69
CA GLY A 79 13.10 52.51 6.94
C GLY A 79 12.42 51.14 6.94
N ALA A 80 12.90 50.23 7.79
CA ALA A 80 12.54 48.81 7.77
C ALA A 80 11.14 48.46 8.35
N GLY A 81 10.48 49.41 9.04
CA GLY A 81 9.17 49.19 9.65
C GLY A 81 8.01 49.23 8.65
N THR A 82 6.79 49.05 9.16
CA THR A 82 5.57 48.97 8.36
C THR A 82 4.78 50.27 8.43
N LEU A 83 4.32 50.74 7.28
CA LEU A 83 3.34 51.81 7.15
C LEU A 83 2.04 51.22 6.62
N THR A 84 0.91 51.53 7.26
CA THR A 84 -0.40 51.03 6.83
C THR A 84 -1.32 52.22 6.48
N PHE A 85 -1.88 52.19 5.28
CA PHE A 85 -2.97 53.10 4.86
C PHE A 85 -4.31 52.41 4.93
N THR A 86 -5.18 52.93 5.77
CA THR A 86 -6.60 52.55 5.83
C THR A 86 -7.47 53.69 5.31
N GLY A 87 -8.72 53.43 5.03
CA GLY A 87 -9.64 54.47 4.52
C GLY A 87 -9.32 54.92 3.09
N THR A 88 -9.79 56.10 2.72
CA THR A 88 -9.68 56.64 1.34
C THR A 88 -8.50 57.61 1.25
N ASN A 89 -7.57 57.39 0.32
CA ASN A 89 -6.42 58.27 0.06
C ASN A 89 -6.56 58.80 -1.37
N THR A 90 -6.63 60.13 -1.52
CA THR A 90 -6.99 60.79 -2.79
C THR A 90 -5.85 61.67 -3.37
N TYR A 91 -4.64 61.65 -2.77
CA TYR A 91 -3.49 62.37 -3.33
C TYR A 91 -3.09 61.79 -4.69
N SER A 92 -2.59 62.65 -5.57
CA SER A 92 -2.32 62.28 -6.97
C SER A 92 -0.83 62.13 -7.30
N GLY A 93 0.10 62.61 -6.42
CA GLY A 93 1.50 62.42 -6.62
C GLY A 93 1.94 60.95 -6.45
N ALA A 94 3.14 60.65 -6.94
CA ALA A 94 3.63 59.25 -6.93
C ALA A 94 3.89 58.72 -5.51
N THR A 95 3.60 57.43 -5.32
CA THR A 95 3.99 56.69 -4.12
C THR A 95 5.27 55.86 -4.41
N THR A 96 6.30 56.01 -3.60
CA THR A 96 7.52 55.19 -3.70
C THR A 96 7.74 54.39 -2.43
N VAL A 97 8.00 53.10 -2.56
CA VAL A 97 8.37 52.21 -1.44
C VAL A 97 9.84 51.83 -1.59
N ASN A 98 10.71 52.51 -0.84
CA ASN A 98 12.17 52.35 -0.96
C ASN A 98 12.74 51.34 0.04
N ALA A 99 12.09 51.13 1.18
CA ALA A 99 12.48 50.13 2.17
C ALA A 99 11.31 49.80 3.12
N GLY A 100 11.37 48.61 3.73
CA GLY A 100 10.32 48.09 4.63
C GLY A 100 9.01 47.86 3.92
N THR A 101 7.90 47.96 4.64
CA THR A 101 6.58 47.54 4.13
C THR A 101 5.59 48.70 4.08
N LEU A 102 4.89 48.86 2.95
CA LEU A 102 3.67 49.68 2.82
C LEU A 102 2.48 48.74 2.59
N LEU A 103 1.52 48.77 3.49
CA LEU A 103 0.23 48.09 3.34
C LEU A 103 -0.87 49.08 3.01
N VAL A 104 -1.62 48.84 1.93
CA VAL A 104 -2.81 49.59 1.60
C VAL A 104 -4.03 48.71 1.79
N ASN A 105 -4.76 48.92 2.90
CA ASN A 105 -5.99 48.22 3.22
C ASN A 105 -7.25 49.04 2.87
N GLY A 106 -7.07 50.29 2.51
CA GLY A 106 -8.12 51.19 2.00
C GLY A 106 -8.00 51.41 0.49
N THR A 107 -8.25 52.66 0.03
CA THR A 107 -8.14 53.01 -1.39
C THR A 107 -6.98 53.98 -1.65
N LEU A 108 -6.27 53.75 -2.76
CA LEU A 108 -5.20 54.61 -3.28
C LEU A 108 -5.27 54.61 -4.82
N THR A 109 -6.33 55.18 -5.38
CA THR A 109 -6.65 55.01 -6.80
C THR A 109 -6.11 56.12 -7.69
N ASN A 110 -5.62 57.23 -7.11
CA ASN A 110 -5.12 58.38 -7.87
C ASN A 110 -3.59 58.43 -7.95
N SER A 111 -2.88 57.64 -7.13
CA SER A 111 -1.42 57.62 -7.07
C SER A 111 -0.88 56.36 -7.73
N ALA A 112 0.08 56.49 -8.63
CA ALA A 112 0.88 55.37 -9.14
C ALA A 112 1.92 54.97 -8.11
N THR A 113 2.09 53.66 -7.89
CA THR A 113 3.04 53.15 -6.87
C THR A 113 4.22 52.49 -7.55
N THR A 114 5.45 52.84 -7.10
CA THR A 114 6.68 52.17 -7.50
C THR A 114 7.35 51.52 -6.27
N ILE A 115 7.66 50.24 -6.39
CA ILE A 115 8.30 49.46 -5.34
C ILE A 115 9.77 49.26 -5.74
N ASN A 116 10.66 49.90 -5.01
CA ASN A 116 12.09 49.81 -5.27
C ASN A 116 12.75 48.63 -4.51
N ASN A 117 14.02 48.39 -4.78
CA ASN A 117 14.83 47.36 -4.11
C ASN A 117 14.74 47.48 -2.58
N GLY A 118 14.39 46.41 -1.90
CA GLY A 118 14.20 46.36 -0.44
C GLY A 118 12.86 46.85 0.07
N GLY A 119 12.00 47.39 -0.81
CA GLY A 119 10.60 47.73 -0.49
C GLY A 119 9.65 46.55 -0.66
N THR A 120 8.65 46.48 0.22
CA THR A 120 7.51 45.54 0.12
C THR A 120 6.21 46.34 0.07
N PHE A 121 5.35 46.01 -0.88
CA PHE A 121 4.02 46.61 -1.03
C PHE A 121 2.94 45.55 -1.06
N GLY A 122 1.88 45.77 -0.30
CA GLY A 122 0.76 44.82 -0.22
C GLY A 122 -0.46 45.42 0.44
N GLY A 123 -1.36 44.55 0.93
CA GLY A 123 -2.60 44.90 1.57
C GLY A 123 -3.82 44.33 0.86
N THR A 124 -5.02 44.66 1.37
CA THR A 124 -6.31 44.17 0.86
C THR A 124 -7.09 45.24 0.13
N GLY A 125 -6.50 46.43 -0.04
CA GLY A 125 -7.16 47.58 -0.61
C GLY A 125 -7.22 47.61 -2.15
N THR A 126 -7.65 48.76 -2.65
CA THR A 126 -7.69 49.07 -4.08
C THR A 126 -6.70 50.17 -4.43
N VAL A 127 -5.83 49.89 -5.39
CA VAL A 127 -4.75 50.81 -5.80
C VAL A 127 -4.78 51.05 -7.31
N ASN A 128 -4.05 52.06 -7.78
CA ASN A 128 -3.86 52.34 -9.19
C ASN A 128 -2.73 51.50 -9.80
N ASN A 129 -2.01 52.05 -10.78
CA ASN A 129 -0.85 51.39 -11.38
C ASN A 129 0.23 51.02 -10.34
N VAL A 130 0.76 49.82 -10.46
CA VAL A 130 1.85 49.32 -9.60
C VAL A 130 3.02 48.89 -10.47
N THR A 131 4.20 49.42 -10.20
CA THR A 131 5.48 49.01 -10.83
C THR A 131 6.37 48.42 -9.79
N VAL A 132 6.83 47.17 -9.97
CA VAL A 132 7.73 46.47 -9.09
C VAL A 132 9.11 46.42 -9.74
N ALA A 133 10.04 47.21 -9.24
CA ALA A 133 11.42 47.23 -9.72
C ALA A 133 12.18 45.99 -9.25
N SER A 134 13.37 45.77 -9.85
CA SER A 134 14.26 44.68 -9.42
C SER A 134 14.56 44.78 -7.92
N GLY A 135 14.41 43.67 -7.19
CA GLY A 135 14.57 43.60 -5.73
C GLY A 135 13.40 44.15 -4.90
N GLY A 136 12.36 44.71 -5.56
CA GLY A 136 11.09 45.08 -4.92
C GLY A 136 10.18 43.86 -4.76
N THR A 137 9.34 43.86 -3.72
CA THR A 137 8.39 42.77 -3.43
C THR A 137 6.96 43.28 -3.47
N PHE A 138 6.11 42.64 -4.28
CA PHE A 138 4.67 42.85 -4.25
C PHE A 138 4.00 41.65 -3.57
N ALA A 139 3.25 41.92 -2.48
CA ALA A 139 2.65 40.92 -1.62
C ALA A 139 1.13 41.19 -1.45
N PRO A 140 0.26 40.78 -2.39
CA PRO A 140 -1.17 41.05 -2.32
C PRO A 140 -1.81 40.34 -1.14
N GLY A 141 -2.82 40.99 -0.58
CA GLY A 141 -3.55 40.49 0.58
C GLY A 141 -2.91 40.95 1.91
N SER A 142 -3.48 40.48 3.00
CA SER A 142 -3.07 40.83 4.36
C SER A 142 -1.94 39.94 4.92
N GLY A 143 -1.21 39.20 4.10
CA GLY A 143 -0.29 38.15 4.52
C GLY A 143 -0.98 36.84 4.88
N ILE A 144 -2.24 36.69 4.50
CA ILE A 144 -3.08 35.50 4.73
C ILE A 144 -3.57 35.00 3.36
N ALA A 145 -3.52 33.68 3.15
CA ALA A 145 -4.09 33.06 1.95
C ALA A 145 -5.59 33.38 1.80
N GLY A 146 -6.08 33.38 0.57
CA GLY A 146 -7.47 33.73 0.27
C GLY A 146 -7.80 35.22 0.26
N THR A 147 -6.88 36.09 0.72
CA THR A 147 -7.06 37.53 0.66
C THR A 147 -6.59 38.10 -0.69
N THR A 148 -7.15 39.22 -1.11
CA THR A 148 -6.88 39.82 -2.43
C THR A 148 -6.53 41.30 -2.32
N MET A 149 -5.79 41.81 -3.32
CA MET A 149 -5.56 43.22 -3.56
C MET A 149 -6.05 43.57 -4.98
N ALA A 150 -6.78 44.67 -5.11
CA ALA A 150 -7.25 45.15 -6.40
C ALA A 150 -6.31 46.22 -6.97
N VAL A 151 -5.85 46.03 -8.20
CA VAL A 151 -5.06 47.00 -8.97
C VAL A 151 -5.94 47.49 -10.14
N GLN A 152 -6.53 48.66 -10.01
CA GLN A 152 -7.42 49.20 -11.04
C GLN A 152 -6.72 49.58 -12.35
N GLY A 153 -5.40 49.68 -12.33
CA GLY A 153 -4.55 49.95 -13.48
C GLY A 153 -3.68 48.74 -13.86
N SER A 154 -2.51 49.02 -14.37
CA SER A 154 -1.50 48.03 -14.75
C SER A 154 -0.66 47.59 -13.56
N LEU A 155 -0.35 46.28 -13.50
CA LEU A 155 0.64 45.70 -12.57
C LEU A 155 1.86 45.24 -13.39
N ALA A 156 2.98 45.93 -13.23
CA ALA A 156 4.19 45.64 -14.00
C ALA A 156 5.34 45.18 -13.08
N PHE A 157 5.95 44.09 -13.43
CA PHE A 157 7.15 43.55 -12.75
C PHE A 157 8.37 43.71 -13.65
N ALA A 158 9.47 44.17 -13.09
CA ALA A 158 10.78 44.07 -13.72
C ALA A 158 11.43 42.71 -13.46
N SER A 159 12.44 42.36 -14.26
CA SER A 159 13.29 41.20 -13.97
C SER A 159 13.99 41.41 -12.61
N GLY A 160 14.00 40.31 -11.79
CA GLY A 160 14.48 40.36 -10.42
C GLY A 160 13.48 40.90 -9.38
N ALA A 161 12.30 41.34 -9.78
CA ALA A 161 11.20 41.64 -8.86
C ALA A 161 10.64 40.34 -8.22
N ILE A 162 9.96 40.47 -7.07
CA ILE A 162 9.39 39.35 -6.33
C ILE A 162 7.86 39.52 -6.23
N TYR A 163 7.13 38.47 -6.60
CA TYR A 163 5.72 38.32 -6.34
C TYR A 163 5.50 37.33 -5.21
N LEU A 164 5.19 37.81 -4.01
CA LEU A 164 5.01 36.99 -2.82
C LEU A 164 3.56 36.55 -2.68
N VAL A 165 3.31 35.26 -2.69
CA VAL A 165 1.99 34.63 -2.59
C VAL A 165 1.93 33.77 -1.34
N GLN A 166 0.91 33.98 -0.52
CA GLN A 166 0.57 33.11 0.62
C GLN A 166 -0.39 32.03 0.14
N VAL A 167 -0.09 30.78 0.44
CA VAL A 167 -0.87 29.60 0.02
C VAL A 167 -1.27 28.80 1.24
N ASP A 168 -2.56 28.48 1.37
CA ASP A 168 -3.08 27.52 2.32
C ASP A 168 -3.66 26.29 1.59
N PRO A 169 -4.13 25.26 2.28
CA PRO A 169 -4.68 24.06 1.64
C PRO A 169 -5.82 24.30 0.64
N SER A 170 -6.53 25.42 0.74
CA SER A 170 -7.74 25.69 -0.06
C SER A 170 -7.60 26.88 -1.02
N THR A 171 -6.78 27.86 -0.67
CA THR A 171 -6.72 29.14 -1.36
C THR A 171 -5.30 29.69 -1.45
N ALA A 172 -5.13 30.75 -2.25
CA ALA A 172 -3.91 31.54 -2.29
C ALA A 172 -4.26 33.03 -2.19
N SER A 173 -3.32 33.85 -1.71
CA SER A 173 -3.43 35.30 -1.85
C SER A 173 -3.29 35.67 -3.33
N ARG A 174 -4.00 36.71 -3.78
CA ARG A 174 -4.16 37.01 -5.20
C ARG A 174 -4.18 38.52 -5.47
N ALA A 175 -3.59 38.91 -6.58
CA ALA A 175 -3.85 40.23 -7.17
C ALA A 175 -4.94 40.15 -8.25
N ASN A 176 -5.86 41.10 -8.23
CA ASN A 176 -6.81 41.34 -9.32
C ASN A 176 -6.39 42.65 -10.00
N ALA A 177 -5.99 42.62 -11.27
CA ALA A 177 -5.49 43.79 -11.99
C ALA A 177 -6.29 44.04 -13.29
N THR A 178 -6.23 45.26 -13.84
CA THR A 178 -6.74 45.48 -15.20
C THR A 178 -5.84 44.76 -16.20
N SER A 179 -4.55 44.96 -16.13
CA SER A 179 -3.56 44.24 -16.96
C SER A 179 -2.31 43.92 -16.16
N ALA A 180 -1.54 42.93 -16.61
CA ALA A 180 -0.28 42.59 -15.95
C ALA A 180 0.87 42.32 -16.95
N THR A 181 2.05 42.84 -16.64
CA THR A 181 3.31 42.53 -17.35
C THR A 181 4.28 41.85 -16.36
N LEU A 182 4.71 40.62 -16.63
CA LEU A 182 5.35 39.79 -15.64
C LEU A 182 6.88 39.88 -15.62
N GLY A 183 7.50 40.33 -16.72
CA GLY A 183 8.91 40.73 -16.83
C GLY A 183 9.98 39.71 -16.39
N GLY A 184 9.66 38.43 -16.26
CA GLY A 184 10.58 37.43 -15.74
C GLY A 184 10.82 37.49 -14.23
N ALA A 185 9.94 38.11 -13.46
CA ALA A 185 10.02 38.19 -12.00
C ALA A 185 9.89 36.81 -11.34
N THR A 186 10.29 36.71 -10.06
CA THR A 186 10.20 35.47 -9.28
C THR A 186 8.91 35.43 -8.48
N VAL A 187 8.16 34.32 -8.58
CA VAL A 187 7.08 34.02 -7.64
C VAL A 187 7.68 33.37 -6.39
N ASN A 188 7.45 33.95 -5.23
CA ASN A 188 7.77 33.33 -3.95
C ASN A 188 6.47 32.83 -3.33
N ALA A 189 6.27 31.50 -3.33
CA ALA A 189 5.10 30.84 -2.77
C ALA A 189 5.39 30.35 -1.34
N SER A 190 4.69 30.93 -0.37
CA SER A 190 4.81 30.57 1.05
C SER A 190 3.61 29.72 1.48
N PHE A 191 3.86 28.47 1.82
CA PHE A 191 2.83 27.48 2.17
C PHE A 191 2.57 27.46 3.68
N ALA A 192 1.32 27.61 4.08
CA ALA A 192 0.86 27.39 5.44
C ALA A 192 0.65 25.90 5.72
N ALA A 193 0.75 25.50 6.98
CA ALA A 193 0.40 24.16 7.40
C ALA A 193 -1.10 23.87 7.17
N GLY A 194 -1.42 22.63 6.79
CA GLY A 194 -2.80 22.25 6.50
C GLY A 194 -2.98 20.74 6.36
N SER A 195 -4.21 20.32 6.15
CA SER A 195 -4.60 18.89 6.02
C SER A 195 -4.84 18.43 4.58
N TYR A 196 -4.89 19.35 3.62
CA TYR A 196 -5.12 19.07 2.19
C TYR A 196 -4.13 19.83 1.32
N ALA A 197 -3.93 19.34 0.09
CA ALA A 197 -3.26 20.06 -0.98
C ALA A 197 -4.18 20.12 -2.20
N VAL A 198 -4.34 21.31 -2.77
CA VAL A 198 -5.10 21.54 -4.02
C VAL A 198 -4.12 21.58 -5.19
N LYS A 199 -4.55 21.10 -6.34
CA LYS A 199 -3.69 20.98 -7.53
C LYS A 199 -3.36 22.33 -8.16
N GLN A 200 -4.26 23.32 -8.07
CA GLN A 200 -4.12 24.60 -8.78
C GLN A 200 -4.69 25.76 -7.97
N TYR A 201 -3.94 26.84 -7.90
CA TYR A 201 -4.33 28.11 -7.28
C TYR A 201 -4.23 29.24 -8.29
N VAL A 202 -5.26 30.11 -8.35
CA VAL A 202 -5.17 31.37 -9.10
C VAL A 202 -4.42 32.38 -8.23
N ILE A 203 -3.25 32.81 -8.67
CA ILE A 203 -2.41 33.77 -7.94
C ILE A 203 -2.47 35.19 -8.51
N LEU A 204 -2.84 35.34 -9.77
CA LEU A 204 -3.06 36.63 -10.44
C LEU A 204 -4.23 36.51 -11.41
N GLN A 205 -5.12 37.48 -11.41
CA GLN A 205 -6.24 37.59 -12.33
C GLN A 205 -6.28 38.96 -12.95
N THR A 206 -6.54 39.05 -14.25
CA THR A 206 -6.68 40.34 -14.99
C THR A 206 -7.95 40.34 -15.81
N THR A 207 -8.41 41.56 -16.19
CA THR A 207 -9.53 41.76 -17.11
C THR A 207 -9.08 42.10 -18.53
N GLY A 208 -7.89 42.68 -18.70
CA GLY A 208 -7.31 43.11 -19.96
C GLY A 208 -6.06 42.34 -20.40
N GLY A 209 -5.76 41.24 -19.73
CA GLY A 209 -4.76 40.30 -20.16
C GLY A 209 -3.44 40.31 -19.38
N VAL A 210 -2.73 39.19 -19.49
CA VAL A 210 -1.39 38.96 -18.92
C VAL A 210 -0.39 38.92 -20.06
N SER A 211 0.72 39.68 -19.94
CA SER A 211 1.83 39.72 -20.89
C SER A 211 3.13 39.24 -20.27
N GLY A 212 3.85 38.37 -20.99
CA GLY A 212 5.10 37.73 -20.51
C GLY A 212 4.86 36.59 -19.51
N THR A 213 5.92 36.15 -18.88
CA THR A 213 5.89 35.07 -17.88
C THR A 213 6.73 35.45 -16.66
N PHE A 214 6.45 34.84 -15.53
CA PHE A 214 7.39 34.81 -14.41
C PHE A 214 8.60 33.91 -14.75
N GLY A 215 9.77 34.23 -14.20
CA GLY A 215 11.01 33.50 -14.50
C GLY A 215 11.18 32.22 -13.70
N SER A 216 10.74 32.23 -12.44
CA SER A 216 10.92 31.09 -11.53
C SER A 216 9.88 31.09 -10.41
N VAL A 217 9.76 29.92 -9.75
CA VAL A 217 9.04 29.78 -8.48
C VAL A 217 10.04 29.37 -7.39
N VAL A 218 10.02 30.08 -6.30
CA VAL A 218 10.73 29.74 -5.06
C VAL A 218 9.69 29.37 -4.01
N ASN A 219 9.89 28.25 -3.33
CA ASN A 219 8.92 27.77 -2.36
C ASN A 219 9.46 27.87 -0.93
N THR A 220 8.61 28.30 -0.02
CA THR A 220 8.85 28.27 1.42
C THR A 220 7.82 27.35 2.05
N ASN A 221 8.26 26.37 2.88
CA ASN A 221 7.41 25.39 3.56
C ASN A 221 6.53 24.54 2.62
N LEU A 222 6.96 24.30 1.38
CA LEU A 222 6.27 23.37 0.51
C LEU A 222 6.32 21.96 1.11
N PRO A 223 5.18 21.26 1.28
CA PRO A 223 5.17 19.90 1.81
C PRO A 223 5.99 18.94 0.95
N SER A 224 6.71 18.02 1.59
CA SER A 224 7.47 16.98 0.89
C SER A 224 6.57 16.16 -0.04
N GLY A 225 7.11 15.70 -1.16
CA GLY A 225 6.34 14.99 -2.18
C GLY A 225 5.64 15.89 -3.19
N PHE A 226 5.59 17.20 -2.95
CA PHE A 226 5.05 18.15 -3.91
C PHE A 226 6.12 18.95 -4.64
N SER A 227 5.79 19.35 -5.86
CA SER A 227 6.54 20.27 -6.70
C SER A 227 5.61 21.38 -7.18
N THR A 228 6.18 22.53 -7.55
CA THR A 228 5.40 23.64 -8.09
C THR A 228 5.77 23.96 -9.52
N SER A 229 4.80 24.44 -10.28
CA SER A 229 4.97 24.99 -11.62
C SER A 229 3.96 26.10 -11.84
N LEU A 230 4.22 26.97 -12.84
CA LEU A 230 3.28 27.99 -13.25
C LEU A 230 2.61 27.63 -14.56
N SER A 231 1.35 28.01 -14.71
CA SER A 231 0.65 28.00 -15.99
C SER A 231 -0.13 29.30 -16.18
N TYR A 232 -0.45 29.61 -17.42
CA TYR A 232 -1.00 30.87 -17.83
C TYR A 232 -2.15 30.64 -18.78
N ASP A 233 -3.17 31.47 -18.67
CA ASP A 233 -4.13 31.72 -19.74
C ASP A 233 -4.13 33.20 -20.12
N ALA A 234 -5.05 33.63 -20.95
CA ALA A 234 -5.11 35.03 -21.41
C ALA A 234 -5.20 36.03 -20.23
N ASN A 235 -5.84 35.64 -19.13
CA ASN A 235 -6.22 36.56 -18.05
C ASN A 235 -5.70 36.12 -16.67
N ASN A 236 -5.16 34.90 -16.54
CA ASN A 236 -4.80 34.34 -15.24
C ASN A 236 -3.39 33.77 -15.19
N VAL A 237 -2.79 33.83 -14.01
CA VAL A 237 -1.61 33.06 -13.66
C VAL A 237 -1.98 32.08 -12.57
N TYR A 238 -1.60 30.83 -12.78
CA TYR A 238 -1.86 29.74 -11.87
C TYR A 238 -0.58 29.20 -11.26
N LEU A 239 -0.60 28.94 -9.96
CA LEU A 239 0.37 28.13 -9.27
C LEU A 239 -0.17 26.69 -9.22
N ASN A 240 0.55 25.75 -9.86
CA ASN A 240 0.17 24.35 -9.91
C ASN A 240 1.03 23.53 -8.97
N LEU A 241 0.44 22.56 -8.28
CA LEU A 241 1.13 21.54 -7.52
C LEU A 241 1.14 20.23 -8.30
N GLY A 242 2.32 19.60 -8.38
CA GLY A 242 2.51 18.23 -8.85
C GLY A 242 2.81 17.33 -7.66
N LEU A 243 2.24 16.13 -7.62
CA LEU A 243 2.53 15.11 -6.60
C LEU A 243 3.44 14.03 -7.20
N GLY A 244 4.55 13.71 -6.52
CA GLY A 244 5.48 12.66 -6.91
C GLY A 244 6.19 12.07 -5.71
N PHE A 245 6.57 10.79 -5.82
CA PHE A 245 7.17 10.01 -4.72
C PHE A 245 8.58 9.51 -5.03
N THR A 246 9.23 10.03 -6.05
CA THR A 246 10.59 9.60 -6.44
C THR A 246 11.60 10.07 -5.39
N PRO A 247 12.24 9.17 -4.63
CA PRO A 247 13.21 9.55 -3.63
C PRO A 247 14.56 9.91 -4.28
N PRO A 248 15.36 10.78 -3.65
CA PRO A 248 16.71 11.11 -4.12
C PRO A 248 17.67 9.92 -4.13
N SER A 249 17.38 8.87 -3.33
CA SER A 249 18.27 7.72 -3.10
C SER A 249 18.13 6.57 -4.12
N GLY A 250 17.27 6.70 -5.14
CA GLY A 250 17.10 5.66 -6.16
C GLY A 250 15.64 5.39 -6.53
N PRO A 251 15.37 4.46 -7.45
CA PRO A 251 14.03 4.16 -7.91
C PRO A 251 13.19 3.49 -6.80
N LEU A 252 11.89 3.72 -6.85
CA LEU A 252 10.92 3.00 -6.03
C LEU A 252 10.86 1.52 -6.44
N THR A 253 10.59 0.63 -5.48
CA THR A 253 10.21 -0.74 -5.79
C THR A 253 8.85 -0.77 -6.51
N THR A 254 8.53 -1.89 -7.17
CA THR A 254 7.25 -2.01 -7.90
C THR A 254 6.03 -1.74 -7.00
N ASN A 255 6.00 -2.27 -5.76
CA ASN A 255 4.90 -2.02 -4.84
C ASN A 255 4.80 -0.54 -4.44
N GLN A 256 5.93 0.10 -4.14
CA GLN A 256 5.97 1.53 -3.83
C GLN A 256 5.50 2.38 -5.01
N ALA A 257 5.96 2.06 -6.22
CA ALA A 257 5.57 2.75 -7.44
C ALA A 257 4.07 2.59 -7.74
N ASN A 258 3.52 1.39 -7.55
CA ASN A 258 2.09 1.13 -7.75
C ASN A 258 1.22 1.99 -6.81
N VAL A 259 1.57 2.04 -5.53
CA VAL A 259 0.88 2.89 -4.54
C VAL A 259 1.06 4.37 -4.90
N GLY A 260 2.30 4.82 -5.13
CA GLY A 260 2.60 6.20 -5.47
C GLY A 260 1.87 6.68 -6.72
N ASN A 261 1.85 5.85 -7.78
CA ASN A 261 1.13 6.16 -9.03
C ASN A 261 -0.39 6.25 -8.80
N ALA A 262 -0.97 5.37 -7.97
CA ALA A 262 -2.40 5.44 -7.64
C ALA A 262 -2.75 6.75 -6.94
N LEU A 263 -1.92 7.21 -6.00
CA LEU A 263 -2.08 8.47 -5.28
C LEU A 263 -1.91 9.68 -6.22
N THR A 264 -0.87 9.68 -7.06
CA THR A 264 -0.64 10.73 -8.06
C THR A 264 -1.78 10.82 -9.06
N ASN A 265 -2.27 9.67 -9.55
CA ASN A 265 -3.42 9.62 -10.47
C ASN A 265 -4.70 10.10 -9.80
N TYR A 266 -4.91 9.78 -8.52
CA TYR A 266 -6.04 10.30 -7.76
C TYR A 266 -5.97 11.82 -7.63
N PHE A 267 -4.82 12.36 -7.21
CA PHE A 267 -4.59 13.81 -7.10
C PHE A 267 -4.83 14.53 -8.44
N ASN A 268 -4.32 13.96 -9.52
CA ASN A 268 -4.47 14.53 -10.86
C ASN A 268 -5.92 14.56 -11.35
N ARG A 269 -6.72 13.54 -11.00
CA ARG A 269 -8.14 13.47 -11.41
C ARG A 269 -9.06 14.30 -10.53
N ASN A 270 -8.82 14.32 -9.24
CA ASN A 270 -9.74 14.93 -8.27
C ASN A 270 -9.35 16.37 -7.89
N GLY A 271 -8.17 16.83 -8.32
CA GLY A 271 -7.68 18.18 -8.06
C GLY A 271 -7.25 18.46 -6.61
N SER A 272 -7.35 17.47 -5.73
CA SER A 272 -6.93 17.58 -4.33
C SER A 272 -6.65 16.21 -3.71
N ILE A 273 -5.86 16.18 -2.63
CA ILE A 273 -5.57 14.98 -1.84
C ILE A 273 -5.34 15.36 -0.38
N PRO A 274 -5.75 14.53 0.61
CA PRO A 274 -5.32 14.72 1.99
C PRO A 274 -3.80 14.70 2.08
N LEU A 275 -3.23 15.68 2.78
CA LEU A 275 -1.77 15.91 2.80
C LEU A 275 -0.99 14.69 3.32
N VAL A 276 -1.59 13.93 4.23
CA VAL A 276 -1.02 12.70 4.78
C VAL A 276 -0.65 11.66 3.71
N PHE A 277 -1.37 11.61 2.59
CA PHE A 277 -1.02 10.75 1.45
C PHE A 277 0.07 11.38 0.56
N GLY A 278 0.13 12.70 0.50
CA GLY A 278 1.08 13.42 -0.33
C GLY A 278 2.51 13.47 0.25
N THR A 279 2.66 13.26 1.56
CA THR A 279 3.95 13.36 2.28
C THR A 279 4.58 12.01 2.61
N LEU A 280 4.08 10.92 2.03
CA LEU A 280 4.57 9.57 2.31
C LEU A 280 6.01 9.36 1.83
N THR A 281 6.80 8.73 2.68
CA THR A 281 8.12 8.22 2.32
C THR A 281 8.02 6.86 1.62
N PRO A 282 9.07 6.33 0.97
CA PRO A 282 9.09 4.97 0.43
C PRO A 282 8.72 3.90 1.47
N ALA A 283 9.16 4.05 2.72
CA ALA A 283 8.77 3.16 3.82
C ALA A 283 7.28 3.27 4.14
N GLY A 284 6.72 4.49 4.11
CA GLY A 284 5.29 4.73 4.27
C GLY A 284 4.46 4.09 3.15
N LEU A 285 4.90 4.18 1.89
CA LEU A 285 4.24 3.52 0.76
C LEU A 285 4.19 1.99 0.94
N ASN A 286 5.25 1.37 1.50
CA ASN A 286 5.24 -0.05 1.85
C ASN A 286 4.20 -0.38 2.91
N GLN A 287 4.11 0.41 4.00
CA GLN A 287 3.16 0.16 5.08
C GLN A 287 1.71 0.19 4.62
N ILE A 288 1.37 1.11 3.70
CA ILE A 288 0.00 1.25 3.21
C ILE A 288 -0.33 0.33 2.03
N SER A 289 0.64 -0.46 1.51
CA SER A 289 0.46 -1.31 0.33
C SER A 289 -0.50 -2.49 0.52
N GLY A 290 -0.81 -2.88 1.77
CA GLY A 290 -1.70 -4.01 2.04
C GLY A 290 -1.13 -5.38 1.66
N GLN A 291 0.19 -5.52 1.53
CA GLN A 291 0.85 -6.77 1.13
C GLN A 291 0.42 -7.99 1.96
N ALA A 292 0.15 -7.82 3.26
CA ALA A 292 -0.24 -8.91 4.15
C ALA A 292 -1.43 -9.73 3.63
N ALA A 293 -2.39 -9.09 2.98
CA ALA A 293 -3.55 -9.76 2.43
C ALA A 293 -3.22 -10.80 1.34
N THR A 294 -2.09 -10.65 0.63
CA THR A 294 -1.66 -11.61 -0.42
C THR A 294 -1.27 -12.97 0.17
N SER A 295 -0.86 -13.02 1.45
CA SER A 295 -0.41 -14.24 2.12
C SER A 295 -1.55 -15.22 2.41
N THR A 296 -2.81 -14.77 2.39
CA THR A 296 -3.99 -15.64 2.54
C THR A 296 -4.09 -16.67 1.42
N GLN A 297 -3.68 -16.33 0.20
CA GLN A 297 -3.66 -17.24 -0.94
C GLN A 297 -2.69 -18.41 -0.68
N GLN A 298 -1.47 -18.10 -0.19
CA GLN A 298 -0.46 -19.12 0.03
C GLN A 298 -0.83 -20.08 1.15
N THR A 299 -1.34 -19.57 2.27
CA THR A 299 -1.75 -20.43 3.39
C THR A 299 -2.89 -21.38 2.99
N THR A 300 -3.83 -20.91 2.16
CA THR A 300 -4.91 -21.73 1.63
C THR A 300 -4.40 -22.84 0.73
N PHE A 301 -3.50 -22.52 -0.21
CA PHE A 301 -2.90 -23.53 -1.10
C PHE A 301 -2.11 -24.58 -0.32
N ASN A 302 -1.37 -24.16 0.71
CA ASN A 302 -0.64 -25.08 1.59
C ASN A 302 -1.58 -25.99 2.37
N ALA A 303 -2.65 -25.44 2.95
CA ALA A 303 -3.63 -26.21 3.71
C ALA A 303 -4.34 -27.25 2.84
N MET A 304 -4.76 -26.89 1.63
CA MET A 304 -5.36 -27.81 0.68
C MET A 304 -4.38 -28.87 0.21
N THR A 305 -3.11 -28.54 -0.03
CA THR A 305 -2.09 -29.51 -0.43
C THR A 305 -1.80 -30.53 0.68
N GLN A 306 -1.75 -30.10 1.94
CA GLN A 306 -1.57 -30.99 3.10
C GLN A 306 -2.79 -31.92 3.26
N PHE A 307 -4.00 -31.40 3.15
CA PHE A 307 -5.22 -32.19 3.24
C PHE A 307 -5.30 -33.20 2.08
N MET A 308 -5.03 -32.77 0.84
CA MET A 308 -4.98 -33.67 -0.33
C MET A 308 -3.91 -34.76 -0.16
N GLY A 309 -2.77 -34.42 0.43
CA GLY A 309 -1.74 -35.38 0.78
C GLY A 309 -2.22 -36.40 1.84
N ALA A 310 -2.97 -35.98 2.85
CA ALA A 310 -3.56 -36.89 3.84
C ALA A 310 -4.66 -37.78 3.22
N LEU A 311 -5.49 -37.20 2.36
CA LEU A 311 -6.59 -37.90 1.68
C LEU A 311 -6.11 -38.94 0.68
N THR A 312 -5.05 -38.64 -0.10
CA THR A 312 -4.53 -39.52 -1.16
C THR A 312 -3.31 -40.32 -0.75
N ASP A 313 -2.94 -40.33 0.55
CA ASP A 313 -1.80 -41.09 1.02
C ASP A 313 -1.90 -42.56 0.59
N THR A 314 -1.09 -42.90 -0.42
CA THR A 314 -1.11 -44.21 -1.07
C THR A 314 -0.52 -45.31 -0.18
N PHE A 315 0.12 -44.92 0.92
CA PHE A 315 0.84 -45.81 1.78
C PHE A 315 0.11 -46.11 3.10
N GLY A 316 -1.05 -45.55 3.34
CA GLY A 316 -1.85 -45.96 4.47
C GLY A 316 -2.20 -47.44 4.35
N ALA A 317 -2.10 -48.21 5.43
CA ALA A 317 -2.42 -49.64 5.46
C ALA A 317 -3.78 -49.93 4.78
N GLY A 318 -3.77 -50.81 3.81
CA GLY A 318 -4.96 -51.12 2.99
C GLY A 318 -5.19 -50.22 1.77
N ARG A 319 -4.46 -49.09 1.62
CA ARG A 319 -4.53 -48.24 0.41
C ARG A 319 -3.45 -48.58 -0.63
N GLY A 320 -2.34 -49.22 -0.21
CA GLY A 320 -1.16 -49.54 -1.07
C GLY A 320 -0.78 -51.00 -1.15
N ASP A 321 -1.36 -51.85 -0.32
CA ASP A 321 -0.98 -53.28 -0.23
C ASP A 321 -1.61 -54.16 -1.35
N GLY A 322 -2.16 -53.57 -2.37
CA GLY A 322 -2.64 -54.27 -3.53
C GLY A 322 -1.54 -54.52 -4.55
N ALA A 323 -0.59 -55.26 -4.23
CA ALA A 323 0.22 -56.17 -5.05
C ALA A 323 1.43 -56.58 -4.22
N ALA A 324 1.29 -57.51 -3.34
CA ALA A 324 2.16 -58.64 -3.48
C ALA A 324 2.03 -59.00 -4.97
N GLY A 325 3.01 -58.62 -5.82
CA GLY A 325 3.15 -59.23 -7.13
C GLY A 325 2.96 -60.74 -6.93
N PRO A 326 2.52 -61.47 -7.95
CA PRO A 326 2.44 -62.90 -7.78
C PRO A 326 3.77 -63.33 -7.15
N GLY A 327 3.74 -63.68 -5.85
CA GLY A 327 4.86 -64.34 -5.23
C GLY A 327 5.21 -65.44 -6.21
N PRO A 328 6.50 -65.82 -6.36
CA PRO A 328 6.81 -66.91 -7.27
C PRO A 328 5.78 -68.00 -7.01
N THR A 329 5.02 -68.32 -8.08
CA THR A 329 4.09 -69.44 -8.03
C THR A 329 4.89 -70.63 -7.50
N ALA A 330 4.65 -70.93 -6.22
CA ALA A 330 5.34 -72.02 -5.56
C ALA A 330 4.83 -73.30 -6.15
N PHE A 331 5.51 -73.77 -7.12
CA PHE A 331 5.62 -75.19 -7.37
C PHE A 331 6.85 -75.67 -6.60
N ALA A 332 6.69 -75.86 -5.30
CA ALA A 332 7.63 -76.59 -4.48
C ALA A 332 6.96 -76.95 -3.17
N ASP A 333 7.06 -78.20 -2.83
CA ASP A 333 6.55 -78.87 -1.63
C ASP A 333 6.80 -78.03 -0.36
N GLU A 334 5.79 -77.93 0.52
CA GLU A 334 5.74 -77.04 1.70
C GLU A 334 6.87 -77.30 2.74
N THR A 335 7.76 -78.25 2.53
CA THR A 335 8.76 -78.62 3.49
C THR A 335 10.22 -78.21 3.17
N ASP A 336 10.58 -77.90 1.91
CA ASP A 336 11.99 -77.71 1.55
C ASP A 336 12.44 -76.33 1.13
N GLN A 337 11.54 -75.37 0.87
CA GLN A 337 11.93 -74.05 0.36
C GLN A 337 11.96 -72.91 1.37
N ALA A 338 11.42 -73.05 2.57
CA ALA A 338 11.57 -72.08 3.64
C ALA A 338 13.00 -71.96 4.15
N ASN A 339 13.84 -72.97 3.88
CA ASN A 339 15.24 -73.04 4.36
C ASN A 339 16.25 -72.44 3.39
N ALA A 340 15.90 -72.16 2.11
CA ALA A 340 16.86 -71.69 1.12
C ALA A 340 17.30 -70.23 1.26
N TYR A 341 16.57 -69.43 2.02
CA TYR A 341 16.88 -68.01 2.25
C TYR A 341 17.16 -67.63 3.71
N ALA A 342 17.24 -68.59 4.61
CA ALA A 342 17.66 -68.36 5.98
C ALA A 342 19.19 -68.56 6.10
N THR A 343 19.98 -67.56 5.77
CA THR A 343 21.41 -67.55 5.84
C THR A 343 22.01 -67.58 7.28
N ASN A 344 21.19 -67.68 8.32
CA ASN A 344 21.72 -67.79 9.70
C ASN A 344 20.84 -68.67 10.58
N GLY A 345 20.86 -69.97 10.42
CA GLY A 345 20.58 -71.06 11.34
C GLY A 345 19.64 -70.89 12.56
N ARG A 346 18.82 -69.90 12.62
CA ARG A 346 17.87 -69.57 13.69
C ARG A 346 16.45 -69.82 13.24
N GLY A 347 15.81 -70.87 13.78
CA GLY A 347 14.38 -71.12 13.53
C GLY A 347 13.56 -69.94 13.93
N ARG A 348 12.73 -69.43 12.99
CA ARG A 348 11.78 -68.33 13.24
C ARG A 348 10.81 -68.75 14.34
N ASN A 349 10.59 -67.86 15.33
CA ASN A 349 9.53 -68.06 16.31
C ASN A 349 8.13 -67.95 15.67
N GLY A 350 7.06 -68.35 16.37
CA GLY A 350 5.69 -68.35 15.84
C GLY A 350 5.25 -66.96 15.34
N ALA A 351 5.58 -65.92 16.05
CA ALA A 351 5.19 -64.53 15.71
C ALA A 351 5.94 -64.02 14.46
N GLU A 352 7.22 -64.39 14.25
CA GLU A 352 7.95 -64.04 13.02
C GLU A 352 7.42 -64.81 11.81
N ARG A 353 6.92 -66.05 11.98
CA ARG A 353 6.22 -66.82 10.94
C ARG A 353 4.90 -66.18 10.57
N ASP A 354 4.11 -65.73 11.56
CA ASP A 354 2.83 -65.11 11.34
C ASP A 354 2.96 -63.72 10.69
N ALA A 355 3.95 -62.93 11.07
CA ALA A 355 4.29 -61.66 10.43
C ALA A 355 4.75 -61.86 8.97
N TYR A 356 5.57 -62.89 8.71
CA TYR A 356 5.98 -63.25 7.35
C TYR A 356 4.84 -63.80 6.50
N ALA A 357 3.92 -64.55 7.11
CA ALA A 357 2.67 -64.98 6.46
C ALA A 357 1.75 -63.79 6.10
N MET A 358 1.71 -62.72 6.90
CA MET A 358 1.04 -61.48 6.53
C MET A 358 1.66 -60.85 5.29
N LEU A 359 2.97 -60.91 5.09
CA LEU A 359 3.65 -60.40 3.90
C LEU A 359 3.46 -61.28 2.66
N THR A 360 3.34 -62.61 2.83
CA THR A 360 3.35 -63.59 1.74
C THR A 360 2.00 -64.20 1.40
N LYS A 361 1.05 -64.25 2.38
CA LYS A 361 -0.30 -64.86 2.22
C LYS A 361 -1.43 -63.84 2.09
N ALA A 362 -1.17 -62.66 1.63
CA ALA A 362 -2.09 -61.55 1.64
C ALA A 362 -3.41 -61.65 0.85
N PRO A 363 -3.72 -62.57 -0.07
CA PRO A 363 -4.95 -62.39 -0.87
C PRO A 363 -6.27 -62.72 -0.15
N ALA A 364 -6.28 -63.70 0.78
CA ALA A 364 -7.56 -64.21 1.30
C ALA A 364 -8.11 -63.46 2.53
N ALA A 365 -7.24 -62.98 3.41
CA ALA A 365 -7.65 -62.31 4.64
C ALA A 365 -7.94 -60.80 4.43
N ASP A 366 -7.27 -60.13 3.52
CA ASP A 366 -7.52 -58.71 3.21
C ASP A 366 -8.77 -58.50 2.37
N ALA A 367 -9.22 -59.46 1.59
CA ALA A 367 -10.50 -59.37 0.86
C ALA A 367 -11.74 -59.41 1.79
N ALA A 368 -11.59 -59.92 3.01
CA ALA A 368 -12.62 -59.92 4.03
C ALA A 368 -12.75 -58.59 4.76
N ARG A 369 -11.70 -57.80 4.79
CA ARG A 369 -11.67 -56.48 5.48
C ARG A 369 -12.04 -55.36 4.48
N ARG A 370 -13.28 -54.90 4.55
CA ARG A 370 -13.80 -53.92 3.61
C ARG A 370 -13.77 -52.48 4.11
N TRP A 371 -13.68 -52.33 5.41
CA TRP A 371 -13.80 -51.02 6.05
C TRP A 371 -12.50 -50.63 6.77
N SER A 372 -12.18 -49.37 6.73
CA SER A 372 -11.19 -48.79 7.64
C SER A 372 -11.56 -47.37 8.05
N VAL A 373 -11.28 -47.05 9.29
CA VAL A 373 -11.38 -45.70 9.84
C VAL A 373 -9.99 -45.24 10.22
N TRP A 374 -9.70 -43.96 10.02
CA TRP A 374 -8.42 -43.39 10.39
C TRP A 374 -8.58 -41.97 10.94
N ALA A 375 -7.65 -41.58 11.81
CA ALA A 375 -7.48 -40.22 12.31
C ALA A 375 -6.06 -39.78 12.06
N ALA A 376 -5.87 -38.52 11.70
CA ALA A 376 -4.58 -37.92 11.45
C ALA A 376 -4.46 -36.56 12.13
N GLY A 377 -3.30 -36.28 12.72
CA GLY A 377 -2.85 -34.94 13.06
C GLY A 377 -1.77 -34.51 12.10
N PHE A 378 -1.83 -33.29 11.61
CA PHE A 378 -0.81 -32.75 10.70
C PHE A 378 -0.50 -31.28 11.00
N GLY A 379 0.70 -30.87 10.62
CA GLY A 379 1.12 -29.49 10.76
C GLY A 379 2.39 -29.20 9.98
N GLY A 380 2.64 -27.91 9.77
CA GLY A 380 3.83 -27.50 9.03
C GLY A 380 4.06 -25.99 9.07
N SER A 381 5.24 -25.63 8.62
CA SER A 381 5.65 -24.23 8.47
C SER A 381 6.29 -24.03 7.10
N GLN A 382 6.06 -22.89 6.50
CA GLN A 382 6.69 -22.46 5.25
C GLN A 382 7.22 -21.05 5.39
N THR A 383 8.43 -20.83 4.89
CA THR A 383 9.00 -19.49 4.67
C THR A 383 9.17 -19.29 3.17
N THR A 384 8.72 -18.14 2.68
CA THR A 384 8.89 -17.68 1.29
C THR A 384 9.58 -16.34 1.31
N ASP A 385 10.72 -16.24 0.65
CA ASP A 385 11.53 -15.03 0.65
C ASP A 385 10.87 -13.92 -0.18
N GLY A 386 11.06 -12.69 0.27
CA GLY A 386 10.62 -11.50 -0.46
C GLY A 386 11.48 -11.22 -1.69
N ASN A 387 10.97 -10.39 -2.59
CA ASN A 387 11.67 -9.92 -3.78
C ASN A 387 11.90 -8.41 -3.67
N ALA A 388 13.16 -7.99 -3.57
CA ALA A 388 13.53 -6.59 -3.37
C ALA A 388 13.11 -5.69 -4.54
N ALA A 389 13.16 -6.16 -5.79
CA ALA A 389 12.76 -5.38 -6.96
C ALA A 389 11.24 -5.15 -7.00
N LEU A 390 10.44 -6.15 -6.61
CA LEU A 390 8.99 -6.02 -6.48
C LEU A 390 8.61 -5.24 -5.22
N GLY A 391 9.48 -5.18 -4.21
CA GLY A 391 9.19 -4.62 -2.90
C GLY A 391 8.30 -5.53 -2.06
N SER A 392 8.28 -6.83 -2.36
CA SER A 392 7.61 -7.82 -1.52
C SER A 392 8.52 -8.29 -0.39
N ASN A 393 7.94 -8.57 0.76
CA ASN A 393 8.66 -8.95 1.98
C ASN A 393 8.49 -10.44 2.26
N THR A 394 9.48 -11.02 2.95
CA THR A 394 9.46 -12.43 3.37
C THR A 394 8.19 -12.71 4.17
N THR A 395 7.55 -13.83 3.83
CA THR A 395 6.34 -14.33 4.51
C THR A 395 6.63 -15.66 5.15
N THR A 396 6.29 -15.77 6.44
CA THR A 396 6.28 -17.04 7.17
C THR A 396 4.84 -17.44 7.44
N SER A 397 4.51 -18.70 7.18
CA SER A 397 3.19 -19.27 7.45
C SER A 397 3.31 -20.58 8.22
N THR A 398 2.31 -20.84 9.07
CA THR A 398 2.14 -22.11 9.76
C THR A 398 0.74 -22.64 9.55
N LEU A 399 0.60 -23.93 9.59
CA LEU A 399 -0.70 -24.60 9.57
C LEU A 399 -0.69 -25.78 10.55
N TYR A 400 -1.85 -26.09 11.07
CA TYR A 400 -2.09 -27.30 11.88
C TYR A 400 -3.53 -27.76 11.68
N GLY A 401 -3.75 -29.04 11.82
CA GLY A 401 -5.09 -29.60 11.68
C GLY A 401 -5.16 -31.05 12.12
N THR A 402 -6.39 -31.49 12.25
CA THR A 402 -6.74 -32.90 12.46
C THR A 402 -7.72 -33.33 11.37
N ALA A 403 -7.61 -34.56 10.94
CA ALA A 403 -8.52 -35.16 9.97
C ALA A 403 -9.02 -36.50 10.48
N VAL A 404 -10.25 -36.84 10.12
CA VAL A 404 -10.83 -38.17 10.30
C VAL A 404 -11.33 -38.64 8.95
N GLY A 405 -11.08 -39.89 8.63
CA GLY A 405 -11.45 -40.43 7.35
C GLY A 405 -11.93 -41.87 7.45
N PHE A 406 -12.60 -42.26 6.39
CA PHE A 406 -13.26 -43.53 6.27
C PHE A 406 -13.04 -44.07 4.86
N ASP A 407 -12.55 -45.30 4.76
CA ASP A 407 -12.26 -45.96 3.50
C ASP A 407 -13.06 -47.24 3.36
N TYR A 408 -13.53 -47.50 2.16
CA TYR A 408 -14.27 -48.70 1.79
C TYR A 408 -13.63 -49.38 0.59
N ARG A 409 -13.37 -50.66 0.69
CA ARG A 409 -12.86 -51.49 -0.39
C ARG A 409 -14.04 -52.01 -1.24
N LEU A 410 -14.26 -51.34 -2.38
CA LEU A 410 -15.31 -51.69 -3.34
C LEU A 410 -15.02 -53.03 -4.02
N SER A 411 -13.76 -53.32 -4.32
CA SER A 411 -13.24 -54.57 -4.88
C SER A 411 -11.84 -54.84 -4.39
N PRO A 412 -11.25 -56.00 -4.64
CA PRO A 412 -9.84 -56.25 -4.31
C PRO A 412 -8.85 -55.21 -4.86
N SER A 413 -9.23 -54.59 -5.99
CA SER A 413 -8.41 -53.59 -6.70
C SER A 413 -8.89 -52.15 -6.52
N THR A 414 -10.04 -51.89 -5.89
CA THR A 414 -10.62 -50.54 -5.82
C THR A 414 -10.95 -50.15 -4.38
N VAL A 415 -10.41 -49.02 -3.94
CA VAL A 415 -10.71 -48.39 -2.66
C VAL A 415 -11.27 -46.99 -2.91
N ALA A 416 -12.37 -46.67 -2.24
CA ALA A 416 -12.89 -45.29 -2.19
C ALA A 416 -12.95 -44.83 -0.74
N GLY A 417 -12.84 -43.57 -0.50
CA GLY A 417 -12.94 -43.02 0.85
C GLY A 417 -13.25 -41.54 0.85
N PHE A 418 -13.60 -41.08 2.04
CA PHE A 418 -13.79 -39.66 2.28
C PHE A 418 -13.13 -39.26 3.61
N ALA A 419 -12.84 -37.95 3.76
CA ALA A 419 -12.32 -37.41 5.00
C ALA A 419 -12.89 -36.01 5.27
N LEU A 420 -12.96 -35.68 6.55
CA LEU A 420 -13.23 -34.36 7.07
C LEU A 420 -12.00 -33.90 7.86
N ALA A 421 -11.66 -32.62 7.76
CA ALA A 421 -10.58 -32.03 8.54
C ALA A 421 -10.98 -30.66 9.09
N GLY A 422 -10.45 -30.35 10.26
CA GLY A 422 -10.54 -29.05 10.89
C GLY A 422 -9.16 -28.59 11.37
N GLY A 423 -8.92 -27.29 11.38
CA GLY A 423 -7.63 -26.76 11.81
C GLY A 423 -7.53 -25.26 11.64
N GLY A 424 -6.31 -24.76 11.65
CA GLY A 424 -6.05 -23.34 11.47
C GLY A 424 -4.75 -23.06 10.73
N THR A 425 -4.68 -21.86 10.18
CA THR A 425 -3.45 -21.32 9.60
C THR A 425 -3.10 -19.99 10.25
N SER A 426 -1.84 -19.64 10.24
CA SER A 426 -1.40 -18.28 10.54
C SER A 426 -0.27 -17.89 9.59
N PHE A 427 -0.12 -16.58 9.39
CA PHE A 427 0.99 -16.03 8.63
C PHE A 427 1.43 -14.68 9.19
N SER A 428 2.68 -14.33 8.93
CA SER A 428 3.24 -13.03 9.21
C SER A 428 4.11 -12.56 8.06
N VAL A 429 4.07 -11.27 7.77
CA VAL A 429 4.94 -10.61 6.79
C VAL A 429 6.01 -9.84 7.53
N ALA A 430 7.26 -10.01 7.12
CA ALA A 430 8.40 -9.35 7.72
C ALA A 430 8.23 -7.82 7.76
N ASN A 431 9.05 -7.13 8.57
CA ASN A 431 9.00 -5.68 8.77
C ASN A 431 7.66 -5.16 9.34
N ALA A 432 6.96 -6.01 10.10
CA ALA A 432 5.68 -5.68 10.73
C ALA A 432 4.59 -5.20 9.75
N LEU A 433 4.65 -5.63 8.48
CA LEU A 433 3.69 -5.21 7.45
C LEU A 433 2.32 -5.87 7.57
N GLY A 434 2.17 -6.79 8.51
CA GLY A 434 0.90 -7.39 8.87
C GLY A 434 0.99 -8.88 9.09
N SER A 435 -0.11 -9.44 9.55
CA SER A 435 -0.29 -10.85 9.87
C SER A 435 -1.74 -11.27 9.63
N GLY A 436 -1.98 -12.56 9.70
CA GLY A 436 -3.34 -13.07 9.65
C GLY A 436 -3.42 -14.50 10.16
N ARG A 437 -4.64 -14.95 10.33
CA ARG A 437 -4.98 -16.31 10.73
C ARG A 437 -6.26 -16.75 10.02
N SER A 438 -6.46 -18.04 9.90
CA SER A 438 -7.76 -18.58 9.52
C SER A 438 -8.10 -19.82 10.31
N ASP A 439 -9.38 -19.98 10.62
CA ASP A 439 -9.98 -21.24 11.02
C ASP A 439 -10.50 -21.92 9.76
N LEU A 440 -10.21 -23.20 9.59
CA LEU A 440 -10.54 -23.93 8.36
C LEU A 440 -11.27 -25.24 8.63
N PHE A 441 -12.18 -25.56 7.71
CA PHE A 441 -12.84 -26.85 7.59
C PHE A 441 -12.64 -27.35 6.16
N GLN A 442 -12.32 -28.65 6.03
CA GLN A 442 -12.09 -29.30 4.74
C GLN A 442 -12.86 -30.61 4.66
N ALA A 443 -13.40 -30.93 3.51
CA ALA A 443 -14.05 -32.19 3.21
C ALA A 443 -13.60 -32.70 1.84
N GLY A 444 -13.34 -34.00 1.70
CA GLY A 444 -12.88 -34.53 0.43
C GLY A 444 -13.12 -36.02 0.30
N GLY A 445 -13.12 -36.48 -0.95
CA GLY A 445 -13.24 -37.89 -1.30
C GLY A 445 -12.19 -38.30 -2.33
N PHE A 446 -11.86 -39.58 -2.35
CA PHE A 446 -10.97 -40.17 -3.33
C PHE A 446 -11.43 -41.54 -3.79
N VAL A 447 -10.96 -41.91 -4.96
CA VAL A 447 -11.01 -43.27 -5.49
C VAL A 447 -9.62 -43.66 -5.95
N ARG A 448 -9.19 -44.87 -5.57
CA ARG A 448 -7.95 -45.48 -6.04
C ARG A 448 -8.28 -46.84 -6.67
N HIS A 449 -7.73 -47.04 -7.85
CA HIS A 449 -7.82 -48.32 -8.57
C HIS A 449 -6.41 -48.84 -8.88
N THR A 450 -6.19 -50.15 -8.61
CA THR A 450 -4.92 -50.83 -8.92
C THR A 450 -5.13 -51.83 -10.06
N LEU A 451 -4.19 -51.81 -11.02
CA LEU A 451 -4.15 -52.69 -12.20
C LEU A 451 -2.81 -53.44 -12.17
N GLY A 452 -2.77 -54.55 -11.42
CA GLY A 452 -1.52 -55.25 -11.14
C GLY A 452 -0.52 -54.33 -10.41
N PRO A 453 0.69 -54.05 -10.96
CA PRO A 453 1.66 -53.16 -10.35
C PRO A 453 1.35 -51.66 -10.55
N ALA A 454 0.43 -51.32 -11.46
CA ALA A 454 0.04 -49.94 -11.72
C ALA A 454 -1.13 -49.52 -10.82
N TYR A 455 -1.22 -48.22 -10.54
CA TYR A 455 -2.38 -47.61 -9.89
C TYR A 455 -2.73 -46.27 -10.49
N ILE A 456 -4.00 -45.89 -10.31
CA ILE A 456 -4.50 -44.54 -10.53
C ILE A 456 -5.30 -44.09 -9.31
N THR A 457 -5.13 -42.85 -8.89
CA THR A 457 -5.87 -42.22 -7.80
C THR A 457 -6.45 -40.89 -8.28
N ALA A 458 -7.74 -40.69 -8.06
CA ALA A 458 -8.41 -39.42 -8.27
C ALA A 458 -9.01 -38.93 -6.94
N ALA A 459 -8.87 -37.65 -6.66
CA ALA A 459 -9.41 -37.04 -5.45
C ALA A 459 -9.96 -35.65 -5.72
N LEU A 460 -11.00 -35.26 -4.96
CA LEU A 460 -11.58 -33.95 -4.96
C LEU A 460 -11.83 -33.50 -3.52
N ALA A 461 -11.53 -32.23 -3.23
CA ALA A 461 -11.71 -31.65 -1.92
C ALA A 461 -12.26 -30.24 -1.98
N TYR A 462 -13.04 -29.89 -0.98
CA TYR A 462 -13.57 -28.55 -0.72
C TYR A 462 -13.04 -28.05 0.63
N GLY A 463 -12.69 -26.79 0.69
CA GLY A 463 -12.26 -26.10 1.91
C GLY A 463 -13.08 -24.83 2.14
N TRP A 464 -13.50 -24.62 3.37
CA TRP A 464 -14.09 -23.39 3.84
C TRP A 464 -13.22 -22.80 4.95
N GLN A 465 -13.07 -21.49 4.99
CA GLN A 465 -12.25 -20.82 6.00
C GLN A 465 -12.79 -19.44 6.39
N ASP A 466 -12.67 -19.12 7.68
CA ASP A 466 -12.89 -17.78 8.23
C ASP A 466 -11.51 -17.13 8.43
N VAL A 467 -11.24 -16.08 7.68
CA VAL A 467 -9.94 -15.44 7.59
C VAL A 467 -9.98 -14.09 8.30
N THR A 468 -9.01 -13.86 9.19
CA THR A 468 -8.76 -12.56 9.81
C THR A 468 -7.37 -12.07 9.39
N THR A 469 -7.28 -10.83 8.90
CA THR A 469 -6.00 -10.14 8.64
C THR A 469 -5.87 -8.93 9.54
N ASN A 470 -4.64 -8.63 9.97
CA ASN A 470 -4.32 -7.49 10.80
C ASN A 470 -3.11 -6.74 10.21
N ARG A 471 -3.19 -5.42 10.21
CA ARG A 471 -2.14 -4.54 9.73
C ARG A 471 -2.06 -3.29 10.61
N THR A 472 -0.85 -2.86 10.95
CA THR A 472 -0.61 -1.62 11.70
C THR A 472 0.09 -0.63 10.77
N VAL A 473 -0.45 0.58 10.67
CA VAL A 473 0.11 1.69 9.89
C VAL A 473 0.49 2.80 10.86
N THR A 474 1.75 3.27 10.79
CA THR A 474 2.32 4.25 11.74
C THR A 474 2.74 5.57 11.09
N VAL A 475 2.43 5.77 9.82
CA VAL A 475 2.88 6.95 9.03
C VAL A 475 2.20 8.26 9.43
N ALA A 476 1.04 8.20 10.05
CA ALA A 476 0.29 9.38 10.51
C ALA A 476 -0.49 9.08 11.79
N GLY A 477 0.20 8.72 12.84
CA GLY A 477 -0.39 8.14 14.04
C GLY A 477 -0.36 6.62 13.96
N ILE A 478 -1.15 5.93 14.78
CA ILE A 478 -1.24 4.47 14.80
C ILE A 478 -2.64 4.05 14.39
N ASP A 479 -2.76 3.49 13.19
CA ASP A 479 -3.98 2.84 12.70
C ASP A 479 -3.80 1.32 12.79
N GLN A 480 -4.65 0.65 13.57
CA GLN A 480 -4.75 -0.81 13.61
C GLN A 480 -5.93 -1.24 12.75
N LEU A 481 -5.64 -1.82 11.59
CA LEU A 481 -6.61 -2.19 10.57
C LEU A 481 -6.81 -3.70 10.56
N ARG A 482 -8.07 -4.13 10.55
CA ARG A 482 -8.47 -5.54 10.53
C ARG A 482 -9.48 -5.78 9.44
N ALA A 483 -9.33 -6.90 8.71
CA ALA A 483 -10.40 -7.44 7.89
C ALA A 483 -10.74 -8.85 8.35
N GLN A 484 -12.02 -9.22 8.27
CA GLN A 484 -12.52 -10.57 8.48
C GLN A 484 -13.47 -10.93 7.35
N PHE A 485 -13.27 -12.12 6.78
CA PHE A 485 -14.07 -12.60 5.66
C PHE A 485 -14.07 -14.12 5.57
N LYS A 486 -15.09 -14.68 4.92
CA LYS A 486 -15.24 -16.11 4.65
C LYS A 486 -14.84 -16.40 3.22
N ALA A 487 -13.99 -17.40 3.03
CA ALA A 487 -13.51 -17.79 1.71
C ALA A 487 -13.64 -19.30 1.51
N SER A 488 -13.67 -19.74 0.26
CA SER A 488 -13.76 -21.15 -0.10
C SER A 488 -12.65 -21.56 -1.05
N SER A 489 -12.39 -22.86 -1.12
CA SER A 489 -11.40 -23.43 -2.02
C SER A 489 -11.82 -24.80 -2.52
N TRP A 490 -11.44 -25.09 -3.78
CA TRP A 490 -11.62 -26.40 -4.40
C TRP A 490 -10.26 -26.94 -4.81
N SER A 491 -10.02 -28.23 -4.62
CA SER A 491 -8.80 -28.88 -5.08
C SER A 491 -9.12 -30.23 -5.70
N GLY A 492 -8.51 -30.51 -6.84
CA GLY A 492 -8.58 -31.81 -7.50
C GLY A 492 -7.18 -32.33 -7.76
N ARG A 493 -6.96 -33.66 -7.59
CA ARG A 493 -5.68 -34.35 -7.86
C ARG A 493 -5.94 -35.64 -8.63
N LEU A 494 -5.15 -35.86 -9.65
CA LEU A 494 -5.05 -37.12 -10.39
C LEU A 494 -3.59 -37.59 -10.30
N GLU A 495 -3.39 -38.85 -9.92
CA GLU A 495 -2.06 -39.45 -9.75
C GLU A 495 -2.05 -40.85 -10.33
N GLY A 496 -0.99 -41.20 -11.04
CA GLY A 496 -0.72 -42.56 -11.52
C GLY A 496 0.71 -42.99 -11.27
N GLY A 497 0.90 -44.25 -10.97
CA GLY A 497 2.25 -44.81 -10.74
C GLY A 497 2.33 -46.30 -11.03
N TYR A 498 3.54 -46.79 -11.11
CA TYR A 498 3.85 -48.20 -11.41
C TYR A 498 4.90 -48.72 -10.44
N ARG A 499 4.57 -49.77 -9.65
CA ARG A 499 5.46 -50.33 -8.62
C ARG A 499 6.30 -51.45 -9.20
N VAL A 500 7.63 -51.30 -9.06
CA VAL A 500 8.63 -52.30 -9.41
C VAL A 500 9.28 -52.78 -8.12
N LEU A 501 9.34 -54.09 -7.92
CA LEU A 501 10.09 -54.67 -6.81
C LEU A 501 11.53 -54.95 -7.24
N TRP A 502 12.52 -54.51 -6.45
CA TRP A 502 13.93 -54.90 -6.62
C TRP A 502 14.25 -56.09 -5.73
N PRO A 503 14.27 -57.34 -6.27
CA PRO A 503 14.28 -58.56 -5.44
C PRO A 503 15.53 -58.68 -4.58
N ALA A 504 16.70 -58.24 -5.10
CA ALA A 504 18.00 -58.41 -4.43
C ALA A 504 18.09 -57.73 -3.05
N ILE A 505 17.34 -56.63 -2.84
CA ILE A 505 17.39 -55.87 -1.60
C ILE A 505 15.99 -55.71 -0.97
N GLY A 506 14.95 -56.27 -1.57
CA GLY A 506 13.55 -56.21 -1.08
C GLY A 506 12.97 -54.81 -0.98
N ILE A 507 13.36 -53.91 -1.89
CA ILE A 507 12.86 -52.53 -1.95
C ILE A 507 11.85 -52.40 -3.08
N GLY A 508 10.68 -51.86 -2.78
CA GLY A 508 9.70 -51.40 -3.78
C GLY A 508 10.08 -50.00 -4.29
N LEU A 509 10.10 -49.84 -5.60
CA LEU A 509 10.31 -48.57 -6.30
C LEU A 509 9.05 -48.24 -7.08
N THR A 510 8.50 -47.03 -6.91
CA THR A 510 7.27 -46.62 -7.56
C THR A 510 7.47 -45.25 -8.22
N PRO A 511 7.91 -45.18 -9.49
CA PRO A 511 7.79 -43.97 -10.26
C PRO A 511 6.32 -43.57 -10.37
N TYR A 512 6.03 -42.26 -10.25
CA TYR A 512 4.69 -41.71 -10.35
C TYR A 512 4.69 -40.34 -11.00
N ALA A 513 3.54 -39.99 -11.57
CA ALA A 513 3.22 -38.65 -12.01
C ALA A 513 1.87 -38.22 -11.42
N ALA A 514 1.75 -36.94 -11.09
CA ALA A 514 0.51 -36.38 -10.60
C ALA A 514 0.26 -34.97 -11.15
N GLY A 515 -1.01 -34.63 -11.35
CA GLY A 515 -1.49 -33.29 -11.60
C GLY A 515 -2.46 -32.88 -10.49
N GLN A 516 -2.33 -31.68 -10.00
CA GLN A 516 -3.21 -31.10 -8.99
C GLN A 516 -3.59 -29.68 -9.39
N PHE A 517 -4.80 -29.26 -9.08
CA PHE A 517 -5.17 -27.85 -9.08
C PHE A 517 -5.79 -27.48 -7.73
N THR A 518 -5.64 -26.23 -7.35
CA THR A 518 -6.37 -25.64 -6.23
C THR A 518 -6.88 -24.28 -6.66
N THR A 519 -8.19 -24.07 -6.56
CA THR A 519 -8.84 -22.77 -6.79
C THR A 519 -9.24 -22.18 -5.46
N PHE A 520 -8.90 -20.94 -5.23
CA PHE A 520 -9.21 -20.17 -4.04
C PHE A 520 -10.13 -19.00 -4.42
N ASP A 521 -11.33 -18.97 -3.87
CA ASP A 521 -12.35 -17.96 -4.11
C ASP A 521 -12.39 -16.98 -2.93
N LEU A 522 -11.90 -15.77 -3.17
CA LEU A 522 -11.95 -14.67 -2.22
C LEU A 522 -13.19 -13.81 -2.51
N PRO A 523 -14.02 -13.50 -1.51
CA PRO A 523 -15.09 -12.53 -1.64
C PRO A 523 -14.53 -11.10 -1.72
N ALA A 524 -15.36 -10.13 -1.99
CA ALA A 524 -15.06 -8.74 -1.70
C ALA A 524 -15.08 -8.52 -0.18
N TYR A 525 -14.09 -7.79 0.33
CA TYR A 525 -13.98 -7.46 1.75
C TYR A 525 -13.26 -6.12 1.95
N ALA A 526 -13.36 -5.58 3.16
CA ALA A 526 -12.75 -4.30 3.50
C ALA A 526 -12.15 -4.33 4.91
N GLU A 527 -11.08 -3.57 5.08
CA GLU A 527 -10.47 -3.32 6.39
C GLU A 527 -11.29 -2.32 7.20
N GLN A 528 -11.25 -2.46 8.51
CA GLN A 528 -11.82 -1.52 9.47
C GLN A 528 -10.78 -1.22 10.55
N ALA A 529 -10.74 0.02 11.03
CA ALA A 529 -9.90 0.37 12.18
C ALA A 529 -10.47 -0.24 13.45
N VAL A 530 -9.64 -0.99 14.16
CA VAL A 530 -9.90 -1.46 15.55
C VAL A 530 -9.39 -0.45 16.55
N ALA A 531 -8.37 0.34 16.14
CA ALA A 531 -7.87 1.50 16.87
C ALA A 531 -7.27 2.49 15.86
N GLY A 532 -7.31 3.79 16.15
CA GLY A 532 -6.90 4.85 15.25
C GLY A 532 -8.01 5.24 14.27
N ALA A 533 -7.62 5.67 13.08
CA ALA A 533 -8.51 6.11 12.01
C ALA A 533 -8.55 5.11 10.84
N ASN A 534 -9.58 5.21 9.99
CA ASN A 534 -9.66 4.43 8.74
C ASN A 534 -8.89 5.08 7.57
N THR A 535 -7.97 6.00 7.85
CA THR A 535 -7.31 6.81 6.81
C THR A 535 -6.68 5.94 5.72
N PHE A 536 -5.95 4.89 6.12
CA PHE A 536 -5.26 3.99 5.21
C PHE A 536 -5.96 2.64 5.02
N ALA A 537 -7.23 2.54 5.42
CA ALA A 537 -8.01 1.31 5.24
C ALA A 537 -8.24 1.00 3.76
N LEU A 538 -8.11 -0.28 3.43
CA LEU A 538 -8.20 -0.80 2.08
C LEU A 538 -9.49 -1.62 1.89
N ALA A 539 -10.05 -1.55 0.69
CA ALA A 539 -11.08 -2.43 0.21
C ALA A 539 -10.52 -3.34 -0.90
N TYR A 540 -10.92 -4.59 -0.90
CA TYR A 540 -10.48 -5.60 -1.84
C TYR A 540 -11.68 -6.15 -2.61
N GLY A 541 -11.57 -6.20 -3.94
CA GLY A 541 -12.58 -6.81 -4.80
C GLY A 541 -12.56 -8.34 -4.71
N SER A 542 -13.68 -8.99 -5.06
CA SER A 542 -13.74 -10.45 -5.18
C SER A 542 -12.78 -10.95 -6.25
N ARG A 543 -12.17 -12.10 -6.01
CA ARG A 543 -11.21 -12.72 -6.93
C ARG A 543 -11.16 -14.23 -6.76
N SER A 544 -11.10 -14.95 -7.88
CA SER A 544 -10.76 -16.37 -7.91
C SER A 544 -9.34 -16.57 -8.44
N VAL A 545 -8.55 -17.41 -7.77
CA VAL A 545 -7.17 -17.72 -8.15
C VAL A 545 -6.99 -19.23 -8.20
N THR A 546 -6.59 -19.76 -9.36
CA THR A 546 -6.29 -21.18 -9.56
C THR A 546 -4.78 -21.38 -9.65
N ALA A 547 -4.26 -22.32 -8.87
CA ALA A 547 -2.86 -22.75 -8.85
C ALA A 547 -2.76 -24.21 -9.33
N PRO A 548 -2.48 -24.47 -10.61
CA PRO A 548 -2.16 -25.80 -11.13
C PRO A 548 -0.73 -26.18 -10.72
N ARG A 549 -0.53 -27.48 -10.47
CA ARG A 549 0.76 -28.09 -10.10
C ARG A 549 0.89 -29.46 -10.73
N THR A 550 2.09 -29.77 -11.22
CA THR A 550 2.45 -31.13 -11.65
C THR A 550 3.57 -31.67 -10.78
N GLU A 551 3.59 -33.00 -10.60
CA GLU A 551 4.63 -33.69 -9.85
C GLU A 551 5.13 -34.89 -10.64
N LEU A 552 6.44 -35.10 -10.66
CA LEU A 552 7.12 -36.31 -11.15
C LEU A 552 8.02 -36.81 -10.05
N GLY A 553 7.89 -38.08 -9.66
CA GLY A 553 8.64 -38.57 -8.52
C GLY A 553 8.82 -40.05 -8.46
N LEU A 554 9.62 -40.45 -7.47
CA LEU A 554 9.90 -41.81 -7.10
C LEU A 554 9.54 -42.03 -5.64
N ARG A 555 8.72 -43.03 -5.37
CA ARG A 555 8.51 -43.53 -4.01
C ARG A 555 9.29 -44.80 -3.80
N THR A 556 9.75 -45.00 -2.57
CA THR A 556 10.45 -46.22 -2.13
C THR A 556 9.74 -46.78 -0.94
N ASP A 557 9.68 -48.10 -0.83
CA ASP A 557 9.15 -48.79 0.34
C ASP A 557 9.99 -50.05 0.68
N LYS A 558 10.15 -50.30 1.98
CA LYS A 558 10.76 -51.52 2.50
C LYS A 558 10.06 -51.95 3.77
N ALA A 559 9.61 -53.18 3.79
CA ALA A 559 8.96 -53.80 4.95
C ALA A 559 9.91 -54.67 5.75
N PHE A 560 9.77 -54.63 7.07
CA PHE A 560 10.51 -55.44 8.04
C PHE A 560 9.53 -56.20 8.91
N ALA A 561 9.69 -57.49 9.01
CA ALA A 561 8.92 -58.30 9.93
C ALA A 561 9.36 -58.04 11.38
N MET A 562 8.41 -57.75 12.27
CA MET A 562 8.57 -57.52 13.69
C MET A 562 7.79 -58.58 14.46
N PRO A 563 8.10 -58.85 15.77
CA PRO A 563 7.39 -59.85 16.56
C PRO A 563 5.85 -59.68 16.56
N ASP A 564 5.38 -58.43 16.61
CA ASP A 564 3.96 -58.10 16.76
C ASP A 564 3.32 -57.52 15.50
N GLY A 565 4.06 -57.50 14.36
CA GLY A 565 3.53 -56.89 13.15
C GLY A 565 4.57 -56.62 12.07
N VAL A 566 4.33 -55.61 11.26
CA VAL A 566 5.21 -55.21 10.15
C VAL A 566 5.56 -53.74 10.26
N LEU A 567 6.83 -53.41 10.30
CA LEU A 567 7.34 -52.06 10.17
C LEU A 567 7.65 -51.80 8.71
N THR A 568 7.08 -50.75 8.14
CA THR A 568 7.35 -50.30 6.76
C THR A 568 7.98 -48.91 6.79
N LEU A 569 9.18 -48.81 6.22
CA LEU A 569 9.84 -47.54 5.97
C LEU A 569 9.57 -47.11 4.52
N ARG A 570 9.22 -45.83 4.33
CA ARG A 570 8.91 -45.29 3.02
C ARG A 570 9.61 -43.97 2.79
N GLY A 571 10.00 -43.73 1.54
CA GLY A 571 10.59 -42.46 1.08
C GLY A 571 9.85 -41.95 -0.16
N ARG A 572 9.85 -40.66 -0.32
CA ARG A 572 9.42 -39.99 -1.56
C ARG A 572 10.47 -38.95 -1.93
N PHE A 573 10.86 -38.95 -3.20
CA PHE A 573 11.64 -37.91 -3.84
C PHE A 573 10.89 -37.49 -5.11
N ALA A 574 10.60 -36.21 -5.24
CA ALA A 574 9.87 -35.73 -6.40
C ALA A 574 10.29 -34.31 -6.77
N TRP A 575 10.08 -33.99 -8.02
CA TRP A 575 10.06 -32.64 -8.55
C TRP A 575 8.61 -32.21 -8.74
N ALA A 576 8.31 -31.00 -8.31
CA ALA A 576 7.02 -30.37 -8.53
C ALA A 576 7.18 -29.04 -9.27
N HIS A 577 6.25 -28.77 -10.21
CA HIS A 577 6.18 -27.51 -10.94
C HIS A 577 4.86 -26.82 -10.69
N ASP A 578 4.93 -25.57 -10.17
CA ASP A 578 3.79 -24.69 -9.91
C ASP A 578 3.66 -23.67 -11.04
N TYR A 579 2.56 -23.69 -11.77
CA TYR A 579 2.32 -22.80 -12.93
C TYR A 579 1.87 -21.38 -12.54
N THR A 580 1.34 -21.22 -11.32
CA THR A 580 0.90 -19.91 -10.79
C THR A 580 1.74 -19.54 -9.57
N THR A 581 2.79 -18.76 -9.80
CA THR A 581 3.76 -18.38 -8.75
C THR A 581 3.47 -17.03 -8.12
N GLY A 582 2.83 -16.11 -8.84
CA GLY A 582 2.51 -14.76 -8.37
C GLY A 582 1.41 -14.75 -7.30
N ARG A 583 1.60 -13.92 -6.27
CA ARG A 583 0.61 -13.65 -5.22
C ARG A 583 0.31 -12.17 -5.24
N THR A 584 -0.78 -11.80 -5.89
CA THR A 584 -1.15 -10.39 -6.09
C THR A 584 -2.59 -10.15 -5.64
N LEU A 585 -2.87 -8.93 -5.20
CA LEU A 585 -4.21 -8.40 -4.97
C LEU A 585 -4.30 -6.98 -5.52
N THR A 586 -5.51 -6.48 -5.70
CA THR A 586 -5.75 -5.11 -6.18
C THR A 586 -6.59 -4.37 -5.14
N PRO A 587 -5.95 -3.84 -4.09
CA PRO A 587 -6.63 -3.01 -3.11
C PRO A 587 -6.97 -1.62 -3.66
N THR A 588 -7.98 -0.99 -3.04
CA THR A 588 -8.39 0.40 -3.26
C THR A 588 -8.46 1.10 -1.91
N PHE A 589 -7.93 2.32 -1.80
CA PHE A 589 -8.10 3.11 -0.58
C PHE A 589 -9.56 3.47 -0.39
N GLN A 590 -10.13 3.18 0.80
CA GLN A 590 -11.54 3.51 1.09
C GLN A 590 -11.76 5.02 1.17
N THR A 591 -10.78 5.77 1.65
CA THR A 591 -10.83 7.24 1.75
C THR A 591 -10.53 7.96 0.43
N LEU A 592 -9.98 7.24 -0.57
CA LEU A 592 -9.66 7.75 -1.91
C LEU A 592 -10.30 6.85 -2.97
N PRO A 593 -11.62 6.96 -3.21
CA PRO A 593 -12.33 6.10 -4.16
C PRO A 593 -11.72 6.16 -5.56
N GLY A 594 -11.41 4.98 -6.12
CA GLY A 594 -10.74 4.85 -7.42
C GLY A 594 -9.21 4.94 -7.38
N ALA A 595 -8.58 5.12 -6.22
CA ALA A 595 -7.15 4.96 -6.05
C ALA A 595 -6.81 3.47 -5.80
N SER A 596 -6.91 2.68 -6.85
CA SER A 596 -6.60 1.24 -6.85
C SER A 596 -5.17 0.99 -7.34
N PHE A 597 -4.53 -0.04 -6.80
CA PHE A 597 -3.16 -0.42 -7.18
C PHE A 597 -2.95 -1.93 -7.02
N VAL A 598 -1.87 -2.45 -7.61
CA VAL A 598 -1.49 -3.86 -7.47
C VAL A 598 -0.50 -3.99 -6.30
N ALA A 599 -0.83 -4.83 -5.33
CA ALA A 599 0.05 -5.24 -4.24
C ALA A 599 0.61 -6.64 -4.55
N ASN A 600 1.94 -6.75 -4.63
CA ASN A 600 2.64 -8.01 -4.86
C ASN A 600 3.10 -8.59 -3.52
N GLY A 601 2.77 -9.86 -3.26
CA GLY A 601 3.29 -10.64 -2.14
C GLY A 601 4.57 -11.39 -2.48
N ALA A 602 5.08 -12.17 -1.52
CA ALA A 602 6.19 -13.09 -1.75
C ALA A 602 5.76 -14.14 -2.79
N GLN A 603 6.55 -14.24 -3.86
CA GLN A 603 6.29 -15.16 -4.96
C GLN A 603 6.74 -16.57 -4.59
N GLN A 604 6.02 -17.56 -5.08
CA GLN A 604 6.43 -18.96 -4.95
C GLN A 604 7.45 -19.32 -6.03
N ALA A 605 8.35 -20.25 -5.71
CA ALA A 605 9.19 -20.86 -6.73
C ALA A 605 8.34 -21.71 -7.67
N ALA A 606 8.64 -21.67 -8.96
CA ALA A 606 7.97 -22.52 -9.94
C ALA A 606 8.37 -24.00 -9.71
N ASP A 607 9.64 -24.25 -9.48
CA ASP A 607 10.20 -25.59 -9.33
C ASP A 607 10.59 -25.87 -7.88
N ARG A 608 10.24 -27.06 -7.38
CA ARG A 608 10.52 -27.50 -6.00
C ARG A 608 10.94 -28.95 -5.94
N ALA A 609 11.86 -29.24 -5.04
CA ALA A 609 12.19 -30.60 -4.62
C ALA A 609 11.28 -31.00 -3.46
N LEU A 610 10.66 -32.17 -3.55
CA LEU A 610 9.81 -32.76 -2.51
C LEU A 610 10.54 -33.96 -1.91
N VAL A 611 10.60 -34.02 -0.59
CA VAL A 611 11.19 -35.11 0.15
C VAL A 611 10.23 -35.53 1.26
N SER A 612 9.93 -36.82 1.36
CA SER A 612 9.17 -37.32 2.49
C SER A 612 9.83 -38.61 3.05
N ALA A 613 9.73 -38.79 4.36
CA ALA A 613 10.12 -40.00 5.05
C ALA A 613 8.97 -40.44 5.97
N THR A 614 8.57 -41.70 5.88
CA THR A 614 7.50 -42.28 6.69
C THR A 614 7.94 -43.56 7.34
N ALA A 615 7.62 -43.72 8.61
CA ALA A 615 7.69 -44.98 9.33
C ALA A 615 6.27 -45.41 9.72
N GLU A 616 5.83 -46.60 9.30
CA GLU A 616 4.53 -47.16 9.61
C GLU A 616 4.68 -48.50 10.29
N MET A 617 4.00 -48.69 11.43
CA MET A 617 3.84 -49.97 12.11
C MET A 617 2.41 -50.48 11.93
N LYS A 618 2.26 -51.69 11.40
CA LYS A 618 0.98 -52.39 11.27
C LYS A 618 1.02 -53.61 12.21
N TRP A 619 0.14 -53.62 13.19
CA TRP A 619 0.01 -54.69 14.16
C TRP A 619 -0.96 -55.79 13.70
N MET A 620 -0.82 -56.98 14.28
CA MET A 620 -1.71 -58.12 13.96
C MET A 620 -3.17 -57.93 14.41
N ASN A 621 -3.39 -57.01 15.35
CA ASN A 621 -4.72 -56.65 15.86
C ASN A 621 -5.47 -55.63 14.99
N ASN A 622 -5.07 -55.46 13.72
CA ASN A 622 -5.70 -54.57 12.73
C ASN A 622 -5.49 -53.07 12.92
N TRP A 623 -4.73 -52.68 13.94
CA TRP A 623 -4.28 -51.32 14.11
C TRP A 623 -3.04 -51.03 13.27
N SER A 624 -2.93 -49.80 12.81
CA SER A 624 -1.66 -49.28 12.30
C SER A 624 -1.44 -47.83 12.73
N ALA A 625 -0.19 -47.43 12.87
CA ALA A 625 0.21 -46.06 13.12
C ALA A 625 1.36 -45.67 12.20
N ALA A 626 1.35 -44.47 11.70
CA ALA A 626 2.38 -43.94 10.81
C ALA A 626 2.78 -42.51 11.24
N LEU A 627 4.08 -42.23 11.15
CA LEU A 627 4.67 -40.91 11.30
C LEU A 627 5.35 -40.54 9.99
N THR A 628 5.04 -39.36 9.47
CA THR A 628 5.59 -38.86 8.22
C THR A 628 6.22 -37.48 8.48
N PHE A 629 7.41 -37.29 7.94
CA PHE A 629 8.02 -35.98 7.74
C PHE A 629 7.96 -35.63 6.27
N ASP A 630 7.57 -34.40 5.97
CA ASP A 630 7.50 -33.83 4.61
C ASP A 630 8.35 -32.54 4.53
N GLY A 631 9.14 -32.40 3.46
CA GLY A 631 9.91 -31.21 3.14
C GLY A 631 9.69 -30.79 1.69
N GLU A 632 9.52 -29.49 1.44
CA GLU A 632 9.54 -28.90 0.10
C GLU A 632 10.62 -27.81 0.06
N PHE A 633 11.52 -27.87 -0.91
CA PHE A 633 12.69 -27.02 -1.00
C PHE A 633 12.81 -26.39 -2.39
N ALA A 634 13.03 -25.08 -2.41
CA ALA A 634 13.32 -24.30 -3.60
C ALA A 634 14.31 -23.17 -3.26
N ASN A 635 14.73 -22.43 -4.27
CA ASN A 635 15.67 -21.31 -4.11
C ASN A 635 15.15 -20.15 -3.24
N ILE A 636 13.83 -19.91 -3.25
CA ILE A 636 13.17 -18.78 -2.55
C ILE A 636 12.11 -19.26 -1.54
N SER A 637 11.91 -20.57 -1.38
CA SER A 637 10.95 -21.09 -0.40
C SER A 637 11.39 -22.41 0.19
N ARG A 638 11.05 -22.62 1.47
CA ARG A 638 11.27 -23.84 2.21
C ARG A 638 10.07 -24.14 3.10
N SER A 639 9.66 -25.40 3.10
CA SER A 639 8.55 -25.87 3.92
C SER A 639 8.93 -27.15 4.63
N TYR A 640 8.47 -27.29 5.86
CA TYR A 640 8.63 -28.47 6.70
C TYR A 640 7.28 -28.82 7.29
N GLY A 641 6.94 -30.10 7.24
CA GLY A 641 5.69 -30.59 7.79
C GLY A 641 5.86 -31.96 8.45
N GLY A 642 4.91 -32.28 9.28
CA GLY A 642 4.79 -33.58 9.91
C GLY A 642 3.34 -34.04 9.95
N LYS A 643 3.14 -35.35 9.89
CA LYS A 643 1.83 -35.99 9.94
C LYS A 643 1.91 -37.28 10.76
N GLY A 644 1.00 -37.44 11.70
CA GLY A 644 0.77 -38.72 12.41
C GLY A 644 -0.60 -39.28 12.03
N VAL A 645 -0.69 -40.54 11.70
CA VAL A 645 -1.92 -41.25 11.34
C VAL A 645 -2.09 -42.50 12.18
N VAL A 646 -3.30 -42.72 12.71
CA VAL A 646 -3.71 -43.95 13.34
C VAL A 646 -4.89 -44.52 12.57
N ARG A 647 -4.92 -45.83 12.33
CA ARG A 647 -5.93 -46.51 11.53
C ARG A 647 -6.34 -47.83 12.16
N TYR A 648 -7.60 -48.16 12.01
CA TYR A 648 -8.17 -49.47 12.32
C TYR A 648 -8.94 -50.00 11.10
N SER A 649 -8.76 -51.30 10.80
CA SER A 649 -9.37 -51.99 9.64
C SER A 649 -10.11 -53.22 10.08
N TRP A 650 -11.37 -53.47 9.58
CA TRP A 650 -12.19 -54.63 9.89
C TRP A 650 -12.99 -55.14 8.68
#